data_b1fb5c9b0123193459eb80825b99ce12
#
_entry.id   b1fb5c9b0123193459eb80825b99ce12
#
_cell.length_a   1.000
_cell.length_b   1.000
_cell.length_c   1.000
_cell.angle_alpha   90.00
_cell.angle_beta   90.00
_cell.angle_gamma   90.00
#
_symmetry.space_group_name_H-M   'P 1'
#
loop_
_entity.id
_entity.type
_entity.pdbx_description
1 polymer ?
#
loop_
_entity_poly.entity_id
_entity_poly.type
_entity_poly.pdbx_seq_one_letter_code
_entity_poly.pdbx_strand_id
1 'polypeptide(L)'
;MRATILLLAGWVPLAAQTKLPPAAQIKVDFEKHIQPILAQNCHSCHGADVQQSGLRLDRRQAAMRGGDYGPVITPGNSATSKLIRRLVNGDGGLQMPPTGALSDDDIGLLRAWIDQGADFRMEIKEDAPVPALDPKVASLIGAVRLSDTRKVQAMLTLDPSLVAAPDRAGSTLLHHAAGFGSLATMKLVLGQGAAVNTQNRRGSTPLHWAIHDEAKVRLLLGSAAAINAKQADGRTPLYQAASLANGQVIVGLLLAKGADANLGTAGGQTPLMAAALRGDAGVMRQLMEKGAKVNTRNGAGSTALMSAATNGNPRAVQLLLEKGADPKILNKRHETALGFAATAGVEETVKLLLAAGAPVNSRDDRGYSPLMFAAGSDTLPAGAVKLLLAAGADTTITGEDETAHSLAAKRGPTEVAKLLGVGETPRKSIAAQIGRVARTVPEAVTQALGLLEKQSHNFIRIGGCNSCHAQDLPSAAAGLARSRGLPAPASIAQLSVAMAGTSPERIMDFNAFGVTSVGWELFDYGMNGAPKDEYTDAVVRYIKAMQTPEGGWRSNESRRPPLNVGEYQSTALAIYALQHFSQAPDRADTGKALARAVGRLEQMQPLAMQDRAFYLMALAWANAPAASIDRAVHGLAGMQRADGGWSQMAGLETDAFATGQALYALNAAGKMPVSDAVYQKGVGYLRRTQAVDGSWYVKSRSIEIQPYFESGFPYGHDQWISAAGTSWAAMALSLTVEPARVSSTR
;
A
#
# COMPACT_ATOMS: atom_id res chain seq x y z
N MET A 1 50.14 40.38 24.89
CA MET A 1 49.18 39.30 25.11
C MET A 1 48.40 39.04 23.83
N ARG A 2 48.80 38.00 23.08
CA ARG A 2 48.11 37.57 21.85
C ARG A 2 47.19 36.41 22.20
N ALA A 3 45.88 36.60 22.02
CA ALA A 3 44.89 35.55 22.22
C ALA A 3 44.81 34.68 20.94
N THR A 4 45.12 33.43 21.08
CA THR A 4 45.00 32.42 20.02
C THR A 4 43.57 31.88 20.03
N ILE A 5 42.80 32.13 18.95
CA ILE A 5 41.49 31.57 18.76
C ILE A 5 41.66 30.17 18.14
N LEU A 6 41.33 29.13 18.91
CA LEU A 6 41.21 27.76 18.40
C LEU A 6 39.89 27.63 17.62
N LEU A 7 39.97 27.46 16.33
CA LEU A 7 38.85 27.02 15.47
C LEU A 7 38.64 25.53 15.72
N LEU A 8 37.57 25.19 16.42
CA LEU A 8 37.01 23.84 16.45
C LEU A 8 36.32 23.56 15.12
N ALA A 9 37.01 22.86 14.22
CA ALA A 9 36.40 22.29 13.05
C ALA A 9 35.48 21.13 13.48
N GLY A 10 34.17 21.39 13.48
CA GLY A 10 33.15 20.35 13.69
C GLY A 10 33.24 19.30 12.57
N TRP A 11 33.46 18.07 12.94
CA TRP A 11 33.29 16.93 12.05
C TRP A 11 31.81 16.81 11.71
N VAL A 12 31.45 17.13 10.45
CA VAL A 12 30.18 16.73 9.86
C VAL A 12 30.40 15.24 9.47
N PRO A 13 29.58 14.32 9.96
CA PRO A 13 29.69 12.93 9.52
C PRO A 13 29.43 12.88 8.02
N LEU A 14 30.38 12.33 7.26
CA LEU A 14 30.25 12.03 5.85
C LEU A 14 29.10 10.98 5.74
N ALA A 15 27.90 11.41 5.36
CA ALA A 15 26.84 10.49 4.99
C ALA A 15 27.41 9.53 3.92
N ALA A 16 27.27 8.24 4.13
CA ALA A 16 27.72 7.23 3.19
C ALA A 16 27.11 7.56 1.81
N GLN A 17 27.96 8.02 0.89
CA GLN A 17 27.55 8.32 -0.47
C GLN A 17 27.16 7.00 -1.13
N THR A 18 25.87 6.83 -1.42
CA THR A 18 25.39 5.70 -2.22
C THR A 18 26.20 5.68 -3.52
N LYS A 19 26.94 4.60 -3.76
CA LYS A 19 27.80 4.48 -4.94
C LYS A 19 26.93 4.38 -6.17
N LEU A 20 26.93 5.41 -7.00
CA LEU A 20 26.17 5.43 -8.25
C LEU A 20 26.73 4.40 -9.24
N PRO A 21 25.89 3.61 -9.93
CA PRO A 21 26.34 2.78 -11.05
C PRO A 21 27.11 3.61 -12.07
N PRO A 22 28.16 3.11 -12.71
CA PRO A 22 28.95 3.88 -13.68
C PRO A 22 28.06 4.31 -14.87
N ALA A 23 28.28 5.51 -15.41
CA ALA A 23 27.62 5.92 -16.65
C ALA A 23 28.11 5.06 -17.82
N ALA A 24 27.19 4.64 -18.70
CA ALA A 24 27.52 3.82 -19.86
C ALA A 24 28.48 4.56 -20.79
N GLN A 25 29.51 3.87 -21.26
CA GLN A 25 30.58 4.43 -22.13
C GLN A 25 30.19 4.35 -23.61
N ILE A 26 28.99 4.79 -23.97
CA ILE A 26 28.47 4.81 -25.33
C ILE A 26 27.84 6.18 -25.66
N LYS A 27 27.75 6.49 -26.95
CA LYS A 27 26.91 7.57 -27.39
C LYS A 27 25.44 7.14 -27.27
N VAL A 28 24.70 7.78 -26.39
CA VAL A 28 23.30 7.40 -26.10
C VAL A 28 22.37 7.96 -27.18
N ASP A 29 21.55 7.08 -27.75
CA ASP A 29 20.42 7.43 -28.60
C ASP A 29 19.14 7.37 -27.75
N PHE A 30 18.35 8.44 -27.77
CA PHE A 30 17.17 8.54 -26.91
C PHE A 30 16.12 7.49 -27.25
N GLU A 31 15.75 7.35 -28.52
CA GLU A 31 14.67 6.46 -28.94
C GLU A 31 15.03 4.98 -28.71
N LYS A 32 16.30 4.64 -28.94
CA LYS A 32 16.77 3.27 -28.84
C LYS A 32 17.08 2.84 -27.40
N HIS A 33 17.65 3.73 -26.59
CA HIS A 33 18.25 3.36 -25.31
C HIS A 33 17.46 3.91 -24.12
N ILE A 34 16.84 5.10 -24.21
CA ILE A 34 16.24 5.79 -23.08
C ILE A 34 14.72 5.70 -23.06
N GLN A 35 14.10 5.93 -24.21
CA GLN A 35 12.64 5.89 -24.32
C GLN A 35 12.03 4.57 -23.85
N PRO A 36 12.59 3.38 -24.18
CA PRO A 36 12.09 2.12 -23.66
C PRO A 36 12.15 2.02 -22.13
N ILE A 37 13.25 2.50 -21.52
CA ILE A 37 13.43 2.50 -20.06
C ILE A 37 12.36 3.38 -19.41
N LEU A 38 12.18 4.61 -19.90
CA LEU A 38 11.18 5.54 -19.37
C LEU A 38 9.76 5.02 -19.59
N ALA A 39 9.45 4.48 -20.76
CA ALA A 39 8.14 3.95 -21.09
C ALA A 39 7.75 2.77 -20.19
N GLN A 40 8.66 1.85 -19.96
CA GLN A 40 8.42 0.64 -19.16
C GLN A 40 8.34 0.92 -17.65
N ASN A 41 9.14 1.86 -17.15
CA ASN A 41 9.36 2.01 -15.72
C ASN A 41 8.81 3.31 -15.12
N CYS A 42 8.56 4.35 -15.94
CA CYS A 42 8.23 5.69 -15.45
C CYS A 42 6.89 6.22 -15.94
N HIS A 43 6.51 5.96 -17.21
CA HIS A 43 5.33 6.59 -17.82
C HIS A 43 4.00 6.15 -17.20
N SER A 44 3.94 4.99 -16.53
CA SER A 44 2.74 4.55 -15.80
C SER A 44 2.33 5.48 -14.66
N CYS A 45 3.31 6.23 -14.10
CA CYS A 45 3.11 7.18 -13.02
C CYS A 45 3.46 8.62 -13.43
N HIS A 46 4.34 8.80 -14.41
CA HIS A 46 4.86 10.09 -14.88
C HIS A 46 4.67 10.26 -16.40
N GLY A 47 3.48 9.94 -16.90
CA GLY A 47 3.11 10.00 -18.32
C GLY A 47 1.91 10.89 -18.59
N ALA A 48 1.22 10.62 -19.70
CA ALA A 48 0.07 11.40 -20.12
C ALA A 48 -1.12 11.27 -19.18
N ASP A 49 -1.40 10.02 -18.74
CA ASP A 49 -2.60 9.67 -17.99
C ASP A 49 -2.44 9.88 -16.47
N VAL A 50 -1.21 9.79 -15.97
CA VAL A 50 -0.88 10.00 -14.56
C VAL A 50 0.35 10.89 -14.46
N GLN A 51 0.24 11.98 -13.72
CA GLN A 51 1.31 12.97 -13.54
C GLN A 51 1.63 13.09 -12.04
N GLN A 52 2.12 12.01 -11.44
CA GLN A 52 2.44 12.01 -10.02
C GLN A 52 3.43 13.13 -9.69
N SER A 53 3.08 13.97 -8.71
CA SER A 53 3.82 15.19 -8.36
C SER A 53 4.00 16.18 -9.54
N GLY A 54 3.02 16.25 -10.44
CA GLY A 54 3.09 17.10 -11.63
C GLY A 54 4.19 16.75 -12.63
N LEU A 55 4.91 15.63 -12.40
CA LEU A 55 6.03 15.22 -13.25
C LEU A 55 5.55 14.40 -14.45
N ARG A 56 6.02 14.79 -15.64
CA ARG A 56 5.89 14.03 -16.89
C ARG A 56 7.26 13.73 -17.45
N LEU A 57 7.52 12.46 -17.75
CA LEU A 57 8.78 12.02 -18.36
C LEU A 57 8.59 11.54 -19.81
N ASP A 58 7.36 11.56 -20.30
CA ASP A 58 6.97 11.21 -21.66
C ASP A 58 7.09 12.40 -22.64
N ARG A 59 7.43 13.61 -22.16
CA ARG A 59 7.56 14.83 -22.94
C ARG A 59 8.77 15.65 -22.53
N ARG A 60 9.55 16.12 -23.52
CA ARG A 60 10.77 16.89 -23.28
C ARG A 60 10.55 18.12 -22.40
N GLN A 61 9.65 19.02 -22.81
CA GLN A 61 9.43 20.27 -22.06
C GLN A 61 8.97 20.00 -20.62
N ALA A 62 8.06 19.04 -20.44
CA ALA A 62 7.55 18.69 -19.12
C ALA A 62 8.62 18.01 -18.27
N ALA A 63 9.39 17.08 -18.83
CA ALA A 63 10.48 16.40 -18.14
C ALA A 63 11.59 17.37 -17.71
N MET A 64 11.93 18.31 -18.58
CA MET A 64 12.94 19.34 -18.28
C MET A 64 12.46 20.40 -17.31
N ARG A 65 11.17 20.80 -17.36
CA ARG A 65 10.55 21.66 -16.36
C ARG A 65 10.52 20.99 -14.99
N GLY A 66 10.38 19.65 -14.97
CA GLY A 66 10.18 18.86 -13.77
C GLY A 66 8.73 18.86 -13.30
N GLY A 67 8.52 18.36 -12.10
CA GLY A 67 7.22 18.34 -11.45
C GLY A 67 6.97 19.57 -10.56
N ASP A 68 6.00 19.45 -9.66
CA ASP A 68 5.61 20.47 -8.69
C ASP A 68 6.76 20.98 -7.81
N TYR A 69 7.86 20.23 -7.76
CA TYR A 69 9.05 20.50 -6.93
C TYR A 69 10.31 20.83 -7.75
N GLY A 70 10.10 21.31 -8.97
CA GLY A 70 11.16 21.76 -9.86
C GLY A 70 11.82 20.64 -10.67
N PRO A 71 12.93 20.98 -11.36
CA PRO A 71 13.62 20.07 -12.26
C PRO A 71 14.13 18.79 -11.58
N VAL A 72 13.94 17.65 -12.24
CA VAL A 72 14.47 16.35 -11.79
C VAL A 72 15.65 15.88 -12.63
N ILE A 73 15.89 16.52 -13.79
CA ILE A 73 17.00 16.27 -14.68
C ILE A 73 17.89 17.52 -14.69
N THR A 74 19.18 17.35 -14.45
CA THR A 74 20.20 18.39 -14.57
C THR A 74 21.09 18.01 -15.75
N PRO A 75 20.86 18.55 -16.95
CA PRO A 75 21.66 18.21 -18.12
C PRO A 75 23.15 18.42 -17.89
N GLY A 76 23.95 17.49 -18.35
CA GLY A 76 25.41 17.48 -18.16
C GLY A 76 25.88 17.01 -16.78
N ASN A 77 24.95 16.69 -15.84
CA ASN A 77 25.33 16.23 -14.51
C ASN A 77 24.34 15.20 -13.94
N SER A 78 24.58 13.95 -14.26
CA SER A 78 23.75 12.84 -13.78
C SER A 78 23.85 12.64 -12.27
N ALA A 79 25.00 12.92 -11.66
CA ALA A 79 25.23 12.70 -10.24
C ALA A 79 24.37 13.60 -9.34
N THR A 80 24.05 14.81 -9.80
CA THR A 80 23.19 15.76 -9.09
C THR A 80 21.74 15.70 -9.55
N SER A 81 21.44 15.00 -10.64
CA SER A 81 20.08 14.85 -11.15
C SER A 81 19.21 14.06 -10.16
N LYS A 82 18.14 14.68 -9.70
CA LYS A 82 17.19 14.09 -8.75
C LYS A 82 16.60 12.78 -9.28
N LEU A 83 16.40 12.67 -10.59
CA LEU A 83 15.99 11.45 -11.25
C LEU A 83 16.92 10.28 -10.89
N ILE A 84 18.21 10.42 -11.11
CA ILE A 84 19.20 9.36 -10.83
C ILE A 84 19.28 9.05 -9.34
N ARG A 85 19.29 10.08 -8.50
CA ARG A 85 19.35 9.91 -7.04
C ARG A 85 18.15 9.13 -6.52
N ARG A 86 16.96 9.34 -7.09
CA ARG A 86 15.75 8.56 -6.76
C ARG A 86 15.82 7.11 -7.24
N LEU A 87 16.49 6.83 -8.36
CA LEU A 87 16.65 5.46 -8.86
C LEU A 87 17.57 4.61 -7.97
N VAL A 88 18.55 5.24 -7.32
CA VAL A 88 19.52 4.56 -6.42
C VAL A 88 19.21 4.76 -4.94
N ASN A 89 18.06 5.29 -4.59
CA ASN A 89 17.66 5.59 -3.22
C ASN A 89 18.55 6.60 -2.48
N GLY A 90 19.25 7.47 -3.23
CA GLY A 90 20.25 8.41 -2.70
C GLY A 90 19.72 9.77 -2.28
N ASP A 91 18.40 10.04 -2.34
CA ASP A 91 17.81 11.37 -2.14
C ASP A 91 16.81 11.44 -0.96
N GLY A 92 16.90 10.48 -0.03
CA GLY A 92 16.09 10.48 1.19
C GLY A 92 14.58 10.32 0.97
N GLY A 93 14.14 9.81 -0.18
CA GLY A 93 12.74 9.54 -0.48
C GLY A 93 12.53 8.11 -0.98
N LEU A 94 11.30 7.78 -1.39
CA LEU A 94 11.02 6.48 -1.98
C LEU A 94 11.90 6.24 -3.21
N GLN A 95 12.46 5.05 -3.28
CA GLN A 95 13.13 4.58 -4.49
C GLN A 95 12.14 4.55 -5.65
N MET A 96 12.56 5.03 -6.80
CA MET A 96 11.80 4.95 -8.04
C MET A 96 12.43 3.93 -9.00
N PRO A 97 11.63 3.19 -9.74
CA PRO A 97 10.19 3.04 -9.57
C PRO A 97 9.87 2.22 -8.28
N PRO A 98 8.68 2.42 -7.67
CA PRO A 98 8.28 1.68 -6.46
C PRO A 98 8.12 0.18 -6.70
N THR A 99 7.99 -0.23 -7.94
CA THR A 99 7.85 -1.64 -8.38
C THR A 99 9.13 -2.44 -8.33
N GLY A 100 10.28 -1.80 -8.07
CA GLY A 100 11.60 -2.43 -7.97
C GLY A 100 12.70 -1.57 -8.57
N ALA A 101 13.94 -1.81 -8.14
CA ALA A 101 15.12 -1.09 -8.68
C ALA A 101 15.33 -1.40 -10.17
N LEU A 102 15.71 -0.38 -10.93
CA LEU A 102 16.24 -0.57 -12.28
C LEU A 102 17.57 -1.34 -12.23
N SER A 103 17.94 -1.95 -13.36
CA SER A 103 19.26 -2.56 -13.50
C SER A 103 20.36 -1.47 -13.47
N ASP A 104 21.58 -1.84 -13.05
CA ASP A 104 22.73 -0.94 -13.08
C ASP A 104 23.05 -0.48 -14.51
N ASP A 105 22.77 -1.32 -15.51
CA ASP A 105 22.93 -0.99 -16.93
C ASP A 105 21.92 0.08 -17.36
N ASP A 106 20.65 -0.05 -16.99
CA ASP A 106 19.62 0.96 -17.30
C ASP A 106 19.93 2.30 -16.61
N ILE A 107 20.36 2.25 -15.36
CA ILE A 107 20.81 3.45 -14.63
C ILE A 107 22.03 4.05 -15.30
N GLY A 108 22.98 3.21 -15.73
CA GLY A 108 24.17 3.62 -16.47
C GLY A 108 23.83 4.32 -17.79
N LEU A 109 22.85 3.83 -18.54
CA LEU A 109 22.33 4.45 -19.76
C LEU A 109 21.65 5.81 -19.49
N LEU A 110 20.80 5.88 -18.47
CA LEU A 110 20.15 7.13 -18.06
C LEU A 110 21.19 8.17 -17.61
N ARG A 111 22.24 7.75 -16.88
CA ARG A 111 23.33 8.62 -16.49
C ARG A 111 24.08 9.15 -17.69
N ALA A 112 24.51 8.27 -18.59
CA ALA A 112 25.22 8.66 -19.81
C ALA A 112 24.40 9.63 -20.68
N TRP A 113 23.09 9.40 -20.81
CA TRP A 113 22.17 10.29 -21.49
C TRP A 113 22.12 11.70 -20.86
N ILE A 114 22.01 11.77 -19.53
CA ILE A 114 21.97 13.05 -18.82
C ILE A 114 23.32 13.78 -18.95
N ASP A 115 24.45 13.06 -18.79
CA ASP A 115 25.79 13.60 -18.89
C ASP A 115 26.10 14.10 -20.31
N GLN A 116 25.46 13.53 -21.35
CA GLN A 116 25.50 13.98 -22.75
C GLN A 116 24.50 15.09 -23.07
N GLY A 117 23.84 15.69 -22.06
CA GLY A 117 22.96 16.85 -22.22
C GLY A 117 21.46 16.56 -22.20
N ALA A 118 21.05 15.34 -21.92
CA ALA A 118 19.66 14.90 -21.83
C ALA A 118 18.84 15.26 -23.09
N ASP A 119 19.36 14.93 -24.27
CA ASP A 119 18.70 15.24 -25.55
C ASP A 119 17.51 14.28 -25.78
N PHE A 120 16.32 14.86 -25.85
CA PHE A 120 15.08 14.17 -26.23
C PHE A 120 14.84 14.43 -27.72
N ARG A 121 15.20 13.54 -28.57
CA ARG A 121 14.96 13.66 -30.02
C ARG A 121 13.52 13.41 -30.42
N MET A 122 12.56 13.93 -29.68
CA MET A 122 11.15 13.85 -30.06
C MET A 122 10.68 15.19 -30.60
N GLU A 123 10.20 15.22 -31.84
CA GLU A 123 9.30 16.28 -32.32
C GLU A 123 8.02 16.24 -31.49
N ILE A 124 7.82 17.25 -30.68
CA ILE A 124 6.65 17.34 -29.81
C ILE A 124 5.52 17.97 -30.62
N LYS A 125 4.57 17.16 -31.07
CA LYS A 125 3.20 17.66 -31.19
C LYS A 125 2.71 17.91 -29.77
N GLU A 126 2.39 19.18 -29.46
CA GLU A 126 1.61 19.49 -28.24
C GLU A 126 0.42 18.53 -28.20
N ASP A 127 0.16 17.95 -27.02
CA ASP A 127 -1.09 17.19 -26.86
C ASP A 127 -2.22 18.14 -27.19
N ALA A 128 -2.95 17.84 -28.24
CA ALA A 128 -4.29 18.37 -28.34
C ALA A 128 -4.99 18.13 -26.99
N PRO A 129 -5.64 19.12 -26.38
CA PRO A 129 -6.37 18.92 -25.14
C PRO A 129 -7.18 17.64 -25.29
N VAL A 130 -7.07 16.72 -24.31
CA VAL A 130 -7.80 15.44 -24.38
C VAL A 130 -9.27 15.80 -24.62
N PRO A 131 -9.86 15.45 -25.76
CA PRO A 131 -11.22 15.85 -26.11
C PRO A 131 -12.16 15.50 -24.98
N ALA A 132 -13.12 16.35 -24.69
CA ALA A 132 -14.18 15.99 -23.76
C ALA A 132 -14.79 14.65 -24.22
N LEU A 133 -15.06 13.73 -23.28
CA LEU A 133 -15.72 12.49 -23.63
C LEU A 133 -17.07 12.80 -24.28
N ASP A 134 -17.35 12.21 -25.42
CA ASP A 134 -18.64 12.35 -26.09
C ASP A 134 -19.75 12.00 -25.08
N PRO A 135 -20.72 12.89 -24.84
CA PRO A 135 -21.83 12.62 -23.91
C PRO A 135 -22.61 11.34 -24.23
N LYS A 136 -22.69 10.93 -25.50
CA LYS A 136 -23.31 9.66 -25.91
C LYS A 136 -22.47 8.49 -25.43
N VAL A 137 -21.15 8.53 -25.63
CA VAL A 137 -20.21 7.50 -25.15
C VAL A 137 -20.27 7.41 -23.62
N ALA A 138 -20.24 8.55 -22.92
CA ALA A 138 -20.35 8.58 -21.45
C ALA A 138 -21.69 7.95 -20.96
N SER A 139 -22.81 8.31 -21.62
CA SER A 139 -24.14 7.74 -21.29
C SER A 139 -24.19 6.24 -21.53
N LEU A 140 -23.58 5.77 -22.63
CA LEU A 140 -23.54 4.35 -22.99
C LEU A 140 -22.67 3.54 -22.02
N ILE A 141 -21.48 4.05 -21.67
CA ILE A 141 -20.62 3.46 -20.64
C ILE A 141 -21.37 3.37 -19.31
N GLY A 142 -22.06 4.43 -18.89
CA GLY A 142 -22.88 4.42 -17.67
C GLY A 142 -23.96 3.34 -17.72
N ALA A 143 -24.65 3.17 -18.85
CA ALA A 143 -25.68 2.12 -19.02
C ALA A 143 -25.06 0.71 -18.96
N VAL A 144 -23.88 0.49 -19.55
CA VAL A 144 -23.14 -0.79 -19.48
C VAL A 144 -22.75 -1.10 -18.04
N ARG A 145 -22.25 -0.12 -17.30
CA ARG A 145 -21.81 -0.29 -15.91
C ARG A 145 -22.98 -0.64 -14.98
N LEU A 146 -24.14 -0.03 -15.20
CA LEU A 146 -25.36 -0.35 -14.49
C LEU A 146 -26.06 -1.61 -15.00
N SER A 147 -25.51 -2.26 -16.02
CA SER A 147 -26.09 -3.44 -16.68
C SER A 147 -27.49 -3.19 -17.26
N ASP A 148 -27.80 -1.96 -17.66
CA ASP A 148 -29.04 -1.60 -18.36
C ASP A 148 -28.97 -2.02 -19.82
N THR A 149 -29.20 -3.32 -20.06
CA THR A 149 -29.14 -3.92 -21.40
C THR A 149 -30.13 -3.32 -22.38
N ARG A 150 -31.30 -2.82 -21.89
CA ARG A 150 -32.31 -2.19 -22.76
C ARG A 150 -31.80 -0.87 -23.31
N LYS A 151 -31.24 -0.02 -22.44
CA LYS A 151 -30.64 1.26 -22.86
C LYS A 151 -29.44 1.04 -23.76
N VAL A 152 -28.55 0.08 -23.44
CA VAL A 152 -27.40 -0.26 -24.26
C VAL A 152 -27.86 -0.69 -25.68
N GLN A 153 -28.85 -1.60 -25.77
CA GLN A 153 -29.39 -2.05 -27.05
C GLN A 153 -29.98 -0.88 -27.84
N ALA A 154 -30.79 -0.05 -27.21
CA ALA A 154 -31.44 1.07 -27.90
C ALA A 154 -30.42 2.07 -28.44
N MET A 155 -29.38 2.39 -27.67
CA MET A 155 -28.32 3.32 -28.11
C MET A 155 -27.50 2.76 -29.26
N LEU A 156 -27.12 1.48 -29.22
CA LEU A 156 -26.35 0.83 -30.26
C LEU A 156 -27.20 0.57 -31.54
N THR A 157 -28.52 0.45 -31.42
CA THR A 157 -29.42 0.38 -32.58
C THR A 157 -29.50 1.72 -33.32
N LEU A 158 -29.51 2.84 -32.55
CA LEU A 158 -29.54 4.20 -33.11
C LEU A 158 -28.19 4.61 -33.71
N ASP A 159 -27.11 4.20 -33.12
CA ASP A 159 -25.74 4.52 -33.55
C ASP A 159 -24.79 3.34 -33.32
N PRO A 160 -24.69 2.40 -34.29
CA PRO A 160 -23.81 1.23 -34.14
C PRO A 160 -22.33 1.58 -34.01
N SER A 161 -21.89 2.77 -34.44
CA SER A 161 -20.47 3.19 -34.33
C SER A 161 -19.99 3.34 -32.89
N LEU A 162 -20.91 3.57 -31.95
CA LEU A 162 -20.61 3.71 -30.53
C LEU A 162 -20.00 2.43 -29.91
N VAL A 163 -20.19 1.25 -30.54
CA VAL A 163 -19.61 -0.01 -30.03
C VAL A 163 -18.07 0.02 -30.00
N ALA A 164 -17.46 0.74 -30.95
CA ALA A 164 -16.02 0.87 -31.07
C ALA A 164 -15.48 2.18 -30.47
N ALA A 165 -16.36 3.11 -30.07
CA ALA A 165 -15.96 4.41 -29.56
C ALA A 165 -15.19 4.26 -28.23
N PRO A 166 -13.96 4.82 -28.13
CA PRO A 166 -13.17 4.72 -26.91
C PRO A 166 -13.56 5.82 -25.91
N ASP A 167 -13.33 5.54 -24.64
CA ASP A 167 -13.27 6.55 -23.60
C ASP A 167 -11.95 7.35 -23.66
N ARG A 168 -11.74 8.25 -22.68
CA ARG A 168 -10.51 9.06 -22.59
C ARG A 168 -9.23 8.23 -22.40
N ALA A 169 -9.33 7.04 -21.82
CA ALA A 169 -8.23 6.12 -21.60
C ALA A 169 -8.03 5.15 -22.81
N GLY A 170 -8.84 5.26 -23.83
CA GLY A 170 -8.84 4.36 -24.99
C GLY A 170 -9.58 3.05 -24.74
N SER A 171 -10.29 2.90 -23.61
CA SER A 171 -11.06 1.71 -23.32
C SER A 171 -12.38 1.73 -24.07
N THR A 172 -12.72 0.62 -24.73
CA THR A 172 -13.95 0.46 -25.51
C THR A 172 -15.10 -0.02 -24.64
N LEU A 173 -16.30 0.00 -25.19
CA LEU A 173 -17.49 -0.50 -24.52
C LEU A 173 -17.33 -1.95 -24.02
N LEU A 174 -16.55 -2.77 -24.75
CA LEU A 174 -16.28 -4.17 -24.34
C LEU A 174 -15.36 -4.22 -23.09
N HIS A 175 -14.43 -3.29 -22.89
CA HIS A 175 -13.68 -3.19 -21.64
C HIS A 175 -14.62 -2.93 -20.46
N HIS A 176 -15.50 -1.93 -20.58
CA HIS A 176 -16.46 -1.60 -19.53
C HIS A 176 -17.45 -2.75 -19.28
N ALA A 177 -17.91 -3.46 -20.32
CA ALA A 177 -18.77 -4.63 -20.16
C ALA A 177 -18.03 -5.79 -19.45
N ALA A 178 -16.76 -6.01 -19.79
CA ALA A 178 -15.92 -7.01 -19.17
C ALA A 178 -15.65 -6.72 -17.70
N GLY A 179 -15.31 -5.47 -17.37
CA GLY A 179 -15.02 -5.05 -16.01
C GLY A 179 -16.26 -4.88 -15.13
N PHE A 180 -17.27 -4.21 -15.62
CA PHE A 180 -18.39 -3.72 -14.81
C PHE A 180 -19.76 -4.29 -15.20
N GLY A 181 -20.02 -4.55 -16.48
CA GLY A 181 -21.32 -4.99 -16.95
C GLY A 181 -21.68 -6.41 -16.52
N SER A 182 -22.95 -6.80 -16.70
CA SER A 182 -23.37 -8.18 -16.57
C SER A 182 -22.89 -9.05 -17.73
N LEU A 183 -22.90 -10.37 -17.58
CA LEU A 183 -22.61 -11.30 -18.67
C LEU A 183 -23.56 -11.10 -19.87
N ALA A 184 -24.83 -10.75 -19.61
CA ALA A 184 -25.83 -10.44 -20.63
C ALA A 184 -25.44 -9.19 -21.42
N THR A 185 -25.05 -8.12 -20.72
CA THR A 185 -24.55 -6.88 -21.35
C THR A 185 -23.32 -7.14 -22.20
N MET A 186 -22.40 -7.95 -21.70
CA MET A 186 -21.17 -8.29 -22.42
C MET A 186 -21.46 -9.10 -23.69
N LYS A 187 -22.39 -10.08 -23.62
CA LYS A 187 -22.85 -10.84 -24.81
C LYS A 187 -23.49 -9.91 -25.83
N LEU A 188 -24.31 -8.96 -25.38
CA LEU A 188 -24.91 -7.95 -26.25
C LEU A 188 -23.86 -7.15 -27.00
N VAL A 189 -22.87 -6.60 -26.26
CA VAL A 189 -21.79 -5.77 -26.84
C VAL A 189 -20.96 -6.58 -27.86
N LEU A 190 -20.65 -7.84 -27.56
CA LEU A 190 -19.97 -8.75 -28.49
C LEU A 190 -20.81 -9.03 -29.74
N GLY A 191 -22.12 -9.25 -29.56
CA GLY A 191 -23.06 -9.47 -30.66
C GLY A 191 -23.21 -8.25 -31.60
N GLN A 192 -22.88 -7.06 -31.12
CA GLN A 192 -22.82 -5.82 -31.93
C GLN A 192 -21.47 -5.62 -32.63
N GLY A 193 -20.58 -6.60 -32.61
CA GLY A 193 -19.31 -6.57 -33.34
C GLY A 193 -18.15 -5.88 -32.59
N ALA A 194 -18.22 -5.78 -31.28
CA ALA A 194 -17.09 -5.22 -30.49
C ALA A 194 -15.82 -6.04 -30.70
N ALA A 195 -14.70 -5.36 -30.97
CA ALA A 195 -13.40 -5.99 -31.17
C ALA A 195 -12.84 -6.53 -29.84
N VAL A 196 -12.60 -7.86 -29.80
CA VAL A 196 -12.25 -8.62 -28.58
C VAL A 196 -10.87 -8.26 -28.03
N ASN A 197 -9.93 -7.86 -28.90
CA ASN A 197 -8.51 -7.69 -28.59
C ASN A 197 -8.05 -6.23 -28.61
N THR A 198 -8.97 -5.28 -28.64
CA THR A 198 -8.61 -3.85 -28.55
C THR A 198 -7.83 -3.61 -27.28
N GLN A 199 -6.71 -2.91 -27.40
CA GLN A 199 -5.93 -2.45 -26.26
C GLN A 199 -6.24 -0.98 -25.96
N ASN A 200 -6.45 -0.64 -24.69
CA ASN A 200 -6.52 0.74 -24.24
C ASN A 200 -5.11 1.35 -24.19
N ARG A 201 -4.99 2.63 -23.79
CA ARG A 201 -3.67 3.34 -23.69
C ARG A 201 -2.68 2.66 -22.75
N ARG A 202 -3.16 1.84 -21.80
CA ARG A 202 -2.32 1.07 -20.89
C ARG A 202 -1.98 -0.33 -21.40
N GLY A 203 -2.39 -0.66 -22.63
CA GLY A 203 -2.21 -1.97 -23.23
C GLY A 203 -3.18 -3.04 -22.71
N SER A 204 -4.15 -2.67 -21.86
CA SER A 204 -5.14 -3.62 -21.35
C SER A 204 -6.14 -4.00 -22.42
N THR A 205 -6.48 -5.29 -22.48
CA THR A 205 -7.57 -5.82 -23.30
C THR A 205 -8.82 -6.09 -22.45
N PRO A 206 -10.00 -6.29 -23.02
CA PRO A 206 -11.17 -6.73 -22.28
C PRO A 206 -10.94 -7.97 -21.42
N LEU A 207 -10.05 -8.90 -21.84
CA LEU A 207 -9.68 -10.06 -21.04
C LEU A 207 -8.98 -9.71 -19.73
N HIS A 208 -8.12 -8.68 -19.70
CA HIS A 208 -7.51 -8.18 -18.46
C HIS A 208 -8.57 -7.68 -17.48
N TRP A 209 -9.61 -7.01 -17.96
CA TRP A 209 -10.67 -6.48 -17.11
C TRP A 209 -11.70 -7.53 -16.67
N ALA A 210 -11.82 -8.65 -17.42
CA ALA A 210 -12.71 -9.76 -17.08
C ALA A 210 -12.14 -10.71 -16.02
N ILE A 211 -10.87 -10.59 -15.65
CA ILE A 211 -10.08 -11.61 -14.95
C ILE A 211 -10.65 -12.03 -13.57
N HIS A 212 -11.60 -11.31 -13.02
CA HIS A 212 -12.28 -11.60 -11.76
C HIS A 212 -13.62 -12.34 -11.94
N ASP A 213 -14.03 -12.62 -13.19
CA ASP A 213 -15.32 -13.23 -13.52
C ASP A 213 -15.11 -14.40 -14.50
N GLU A 214 -15.26 -15.62 -13.99
CA GLU A 214 -15.05 -16.86 -14.77
C GLU A 214 -15.91 -16.92 -16.03
N ALA A 215 -17.20 -16.54 -15.94
CA ALA A 215 -18.12 -16.64 -17.06
C ALA A 215 -17.73 -15.69 -18.20
N LYS A 216 -17.27 -14.49 -17.86
CA LYS A 216 -16.77 -13.49 -18.80
C LYS A 216 -15.46 -13.92 -19.44
N VAL A 217 -14.52 -14.48 -18.63
CA VAL A 217 -13.25 -15.04 -19.12
C VAL A 217 -13.54 -16.16 -20.14
N ARG A 218 -14.43 -17.11 -19.81
CA ARG A 218 -14.83 -18.18 -20.74
C ARG A 218 -15.42 -17.63 -22.05
N LEU A 219 -16.26 -16.61 -21.96
CA LEU A 219 -16.86 -15.97 -23.14
C LEU A 219 -15.79 -15.33 -24.03
N LEU A 220 -14.85 -14.57 -23.46
CA LEU A 220 -13.76 -13.95 -24.24
C LEU A 220 -12.81 -14.97 -24.86
N LEU A 221 -12.43 -16.00 -24.10
CA LEU A 221 -11.59 -17.09 -24.63
C LEU A 221 -12.30 -17.87 -25.75
N GLY A 222 -13.63 -18.02 -25.69
CA GLY A 222 -14.46 -18.54 -26.77
C GLY A 222 -14.53 -17.62 -27.99
N SER A 223 -14.29 -16.32 -27.80
CA SER A 223 -14.28 -15.30 -28.86
C SER A 223 -12.85 -14.94 -29.33
N ALA A 224 -11.88 -15.83 -29.17
CA ALA A 224 -10.49 -15.71 -29.61
C ALA A 224 -9.72 -14.52 -28.94
N ALA A 225 -9.95 -14.30 -27.66
CA ALA A 225 -9.17 -13.30 -26.90
C ALA A 225 -7.68 -13.65 -26.89
N ALA A 226 -6.82 -12.63 -27.05
CA ALA A 226 -5.37 -12.75 -27.05
C ALA A 226 -4.85 -13.08 -25.63
N ILE A 227 -4.62 -14.37 -25.38
CA ILE A 227 -4.38 -14.94 -24.05
C ILE A 227 -3.10 -14.45 -23.38
N ASN A 228 -2.07 -14.13 -24.17
CA ASN A 228 -0.77 -13.63 -23.72
C ASN A 228 -0.58 -12.13 -24.00
N ALA A 229 -1.69 -11.38 -24.21
CA ALA A 229 -1.63 -9.93 -24.38
C ALA A 229 -0.92 -9.32 -23.17
N LYS A 230 -0.06 -8.31 -23.43
CA LYS A 230 0.69 -7.61 -22.39
C LYS A 230 0.19 -6.19 -22.22
N GLN A 231 0.01 -5.78 -20.99
CA GLN A 231 -0.11 -4.37 -20.62
C GLN A 231 1.22 -3.64 -20.80
N ALA A 232 1.21 -2.32 -20.72
CA ALA A 232 2.42 -1.48 -20.82
C ALA A 232 3.51 -1.87 -19.80
N ASP A 233 3.12 -2.32 -18.61
CA ASP A 233 4.02 -2.82 -17.57
C ASP A 233 4.37 -4.32 -17.71
N GLY A 234 3.99 -4.94 -18.81
CA GLY A 234 4.27 -6.35 -19.13
C GLY A 234 3.32 -7.36 -18.50
N ARG A 235 2.35 -6.96 -17.71
CA ARG A 235 1.38 -7.89 -17.09
C ARG A 235 0.55 -8.59 -18.15
N THR A 236 0.31 -9.89 -17.94
CA THR A 236 -0.57 -10.72 -18.76
C THR A 236 -1.83 -11.06 -17.98
N PRO A 237 -2.92 -11.51 -18.64
CA PRO A 237 -4.11 -12.04 -17.96
C PRO A 237 -3.76 -13.14 -16.93
N LEU A 238 -2.80 -14.01 -17.25
CA LEU A 238 -2.36 -15.08 -16.35
C LEU A 238 -1.66 -14.53 -15.11
N TYR A 239 -0.80 -13.50 -15.25
CA TYR A 239 -0.16 -12.85 -14.11
C TYR A 239 -1.21 -12.21 -13.19
N GLN A 240 -2.18 -11.49 -13.74
CA GLN A 240 -3.25 -10.89 -12.96
C GLN A 240 -4.10 -11.95 -12.25
N ALA A 241 -4.50 -13.04 -12.96
CA ALA A 241 -5.24 -14.14 -12.35
C ALA A 241 -4.49 -14.79 -11.20
N ALA A 242 -3.18 -15.00 -11.34
CA ALA A 242 -2.31 -15.54 -10.27
C ALA A 242 -2.17 -14.58 -9.08
N SER A 243 -2.44 -13.30 -9.27
CA SER A 243 -2.44 -12.29 -8.21
C SER A 243 -3.77 -12.21 -7.44
N LEU A 244 -4.85 -12.86 -7.91
CA LEU A 244 -6.14 -12.88 -7.23
C LEU A 244 -6.16 -13.88 -6.08
N ALA A 245 -6.91 -13.59 -5.03
CA ALA A 245 -7.09 -14.50 -3.90
C ALA A 245 -7.87 -15.78 -4.27
N ASN A 246 -8.72 -15.73 -5.31
CA ASN A 246 -9.55 -16.82 -5.80
C ASN A 246 -9.26 -17.12 -7.29
N GLY A 247 -8.02 -16.95 -7.72
CA GLY A 247 -7.65 -17.05 -9.14
C GLY A 247 -7.57 -18.46 -9.71
N GLN A 248 -7.65 -19.51 -8.89
CA GLN A 248 -7.34 -20.89 -9.27
C GLN A 248 -8.11 -21.39 -10.51
N VAL A 249 -9.42 -21.14 -10.59
CA VAL A 249 -10.24 -21.56 -11.73
C VAL A 249 -9.82 -20.83 -13.01
N ILE A 250 -9.62 -19.53 -12.93
CA ILE A 250 -9.25 -18.68 -14.06
C ILE A 250 -7.84 -19.00 -14.54
N VAL A 251 -6.88 -19.20 -13.61
CA VAL A 251 -5.53 -19.66 -13.93
C VAL A 251 -5.59 -20.99 -14.69
N GLY A 252 -6.39 -21.97 -14.21
CA GLY A 252 -6.58 -23.24 -14.90
C GLY A 252 -7.13 -23.08 -16.31
N LEU A 253 -8.12 -22.20 -16.51
CA LEU A 253 -8.68 -21.89 -17.82
C LEU A 253 -7.66 -21.28 -18.77
N LEU A 254 -6.90 -20.30 -18.30
CA LEU A 254 -5.88 -19.63 -19.10
C LEU A 254 -4.76 -20.60 -19.48
N LEU A 255 -4.25 -21.39 -18.54
CA LEU A 255 -3.22 -22.40 -18.79
C LEU A 255 -3.69 -23.50 -19.73
N ALA A 256 -4.96 -23.95 -19.63
CA ALA A 256 -5.54 -24.92 -20.53
C ALA A 256 -5.67 -24.39 -21.98
N LYS A 257 -5.76 -23.07 -22.15
CA LYS A 257 -5.83 -22.38 -23.45
C LYS A 257 -4.46 -21.92 -23.97
N GLY A 258 -3.35 -22.27 -23.29
CA GLY A 258 -1.99 -22.00 -23.77
C GLY A 258 -1.38 -20.68 -23.25
N ALA A 259 -1.84 -20.17 -22.11
CA ALA A 259 -1.14 -19.07 -21.47
C ALA A 259 0.26 -19.50 -21.02
N ASP A 260 1.27 -18.65 -21.28
CA ASP A 260 2.66 -18.93 -20.91
C ASP A 260 2.88 -18.62 -19.43
N ALA A 261 3.19 -19.66 -18.65
CA ALA A 261 3.43 -19.58 -17.21
C ALA A 261 4.68 -18.78 -16.81
N ASN A 262 5.55 -18.42 -17.76
CA ASN A 262 6.82 -17.72 -17.50
C ASN A 262 6.83 -16.26 -17.97
N LEU A 263 5.78 -15.77 -18.63
CA LEU A 263 5.70 -14.37 -19.02
C LEU A 263 5.55 -13.49 -17.77
N GLY A 264 6.62 -12.78 -17.46
CA GLY A 264 6.65 -11.83 -16.36
C GLY A 264 6.33 -10.40 -16.78
N THR A 265 6.15 -9.55 -15.76
CA THR A 265 6.05 -8.09 -15.91
C THR A 265 7.36 -7.50 -16.43
N ALA A 266 7.38 -6.21 -16.78
CA ALA A 266 8.61 -5.48 -17.13
C ALA A 266 9.67 -5.56 -16.01
N GLY A 267 9.24 -5.58 -14.73
CA GLY A 267 10.12 -5.81 -13.58
C GLY A 267 10.49 -7.30 -13.35
N GLY A 268 10.16 -8.20 -14.26
CA GLY A 268 10.49 -9.63 -14.14
C GLY A 268 9.67 -10.43 -13.14
N GLN A 269 8.60 -9.87 -12.58
CA GLN A 269 7.69 -10.58 -11.68
C GLN A 269 6.91 -11.64 -12.46
N THR A 270 7.04 -12.91 -12.09
CA THR A 270 6.35 -14.02 -12.78
C THR A 270 5.00 -14.35 -12.14
N PRO A 271 4.08 -15.03 -12.85
CA PRO A 271 2.83 -15.54 -12.26
C PRO A 271 3.08 -16.41 -11.02
N LEU A 272 4.16 -17.21 -11.00
CA LEU A 272 4.53 -18.02 -9.84
C LEU A 272 4.91 -17.17 -8.62
N MET A 273 5.62 -16.05 -8.83
CA MET A 273 5.93 -15.11 -7.74
C MET A 273 4.67 -14.45 -7.18
N ALA A 274 3.73 -14.09 -8.06
CA ALA A 274 2.44 -13.51 -7.66
C ALA A 274 1.62 -14.51 -6.83
N ALA A 275 1.49 -15.75 -7.29
CA ALA A 275 0.80 -16.82 -6.56
C ALA A 275 1.48 -17.17 -5.22
N ALA A 276 2.81 -17.17 -5.20
CA ALA A 276 3.61 -17.43 -3.99
C ALA A 276 3.41 -16.32 -2.94
N LEU A 277 3.37 -15.06 -3.37
CA LEU A 277 3.08 -13.92 -2.49
C LEU A 277 1.67 -14.02 -1.89
N ARG A 278 0.72 -14.60 -2.61
CA ARG A 278 -0.63 -14.90 -2.09
C ARG A 278 -0.66 -16.14 -1.18
N GLY A 279 0.33 -17.02 -1.30
CA GLY A 279 0.34 -18.30 -0.62
C GLY A 279 -0.64 -19.32 -1.21
N ASP A 280 -1.08 -19.12 -2.46
CA ASP A 280 -2.00 -20.03 -3.13
C ASP A 280 -1.26 -21.23 -3.73
N ALA A 281 -1.10 -22.27 -2.90
CA ALA A 281 -0.43 -23.51 -3.30
C ALA A 281 -1.15 -24.24 -4.44
N GLY A 282 -2.45 -24.01 -4.65
CA GLY A 282 -3.23 -24.57 -5.76
C GLY A 282 -2.82 -23.95 -7.09
N VAL A 283 -2.82 -22.63 -7.17
CA VAL A 283 -2.34 -21.87 -8.34
C VAL A 283 -0.87 -22.17 -8.60
N MET A 284 -0.02 -22.19 -7.57
CA MET A 284 1.40 -22.52 -7.71
C MET A 284 1.63 -23.88 -8.34
N ARG A 285 0.89 -24.93 -7.91
CA ARG A 285 0.97 -26.26 -8.53
C ARG A 285 0.60 -26.22 -10.03
N GLN A 286 -0.53 -25.62 -10.38
CA GLN A 286 -0.95 -25.48 -11.77
C GLN A 286 0.10 -24.79 -12.64
N LEU A 287 0.70 -23.71 -12.15
CA LEU A 287 1.76 -22.99 -12.85
C LEU A 287 3.01 -23.85 -13.05
N MET A 288 3.47 -24.55 -12.01
CA MET A 288 4.66 -25.41 -12.09
C MET A 288 4.42 -26.64 -12.96
N GLU A 289 3.22 -27.24 -12.95
CA GLU A 289 2.82 -28.32 -13.87
C GLU A 289 2.83 -27.87 -15.33
N LYS A 290 2.65 -26.58 -15.58
CA LYS A 290 2.74 -25.96 -16.91
C LYS A 290 4.10 -25.31 -17.18
N GLY A 291 5.14 -25.68 -16.43
CA GLY A 291 6.52 -25.34 -16.71
C GLY A 291 6.97 -23.98 -16.15
N ALA A 292 6.31 -23.44 -15.11
CA ALA A 292 6.81 -22.25 -14.43
C ALA A 292 8.17 -22.55 -13.77
N LYS A 293 9.17 -21.69 -14.04
CA LYS A 293 10.54 -21.83 -13.54
C LYS A 293 10.63 -21.36 -12.09
N VAL A 294 10.98 -22.26 -11.16
CA VAL A 294 10.91 -22.04 -9.70
C VAL A 294 11.92 -20.99 -9.21
N ASN A 295 13.14 -21.00 -9.74
CA ASN A 295 14.25 -20.13 -9.32
C ASN A 295 14.42 -18.88 -10.19
N THR A 296 13.41 -18.52 -10.98
CA THR A 296 13.44 -17.25 -11.73
C THR A 296 13.61 -16.10 -10.75
N ARG A 297 14.47 -15.13 -11.13
CA ARG A 297 14.73 -13.91 -10.36
C ARG A 297 14.09 -12.71 -11.08
N ASN A 298 13.37 -11.89 -10.35
CA ASN A 298 12.85 -10.62 -10.88
C ASN A 298 13.94 -9.53 -10.97
N GLY A 299 13.58 -8.33 -11.38
CA GLY A 299 14.49 -7.18 -11.47
C GLY A 299 15.19 -6.82 -10.15
N ALA A 300 14.58 -7.09 -9.01
CA ALA A 300 15.18 -6.94 -7.68
C ALA A 300 16.01 -8.18 -7.25
N GLY A 301 16.09 -9.21 -8.08
CA GLY A 301 16.76 -10.47 -7.75
C GLY A 301 15.94 -11.40 -6.85
N SER A 302 14.71 -11.05 -6.50
CA SER A 302 13.84 -11.85 -5.64
C SER A 302 13.23 -13.04 -6.37
N THR A 303 12.97 -14.13 -5.64
CA THR A 303 12.42 -15.39 -6.13
C THR A 303 11.00 -15.65 -5.63
N ALA A 304 10.32 -16.67 -6.18
CA ALA A 304 9.04 -17.13 -5.68
C ALA A 304 9.12 -17.61 -4.21
N LEU A 305 10.26 -18.21 -3.80
CA LEU A 305 10.47 -18.63 -2.41
C LEU A 305 10.50 -17.43 -1.45
N MET A 306 11.14 -16.34 -1.84
CA MET A 306 11.13 -15.09 -1.04
C MET A 306 9.71 -14.52 -0.94
N SER A 307 8.94 -14.54 -2.03
CA SER A 307 7.53 -14.10 -2.03
C SER A 307 6.67 -14.95 -1.10
N ALA A 308 6.82 -16.28 -1.11
CA ALA A 308 6.12 -17.19 -0.20
C ALA A 308 6.51 -16.97 1.26
N ALA A 309 7.79 -16.72 1.52
CA ALA A 309 8.32 -16.43 2.85
C ALA A 309 7.78 -15.11 3.42
N THR A 310 7.63 -14.07 2.59
CA THR A 310 7.01 -12.79 2.97
C THR A 310 5.56 -12.97 3.44
N ASN A 311 4.80 -13.83 2.76
CA ASN A 311 3.44 -14.18 3.17
C ASN A 311 3.41 -15.05 4.43
N GLY A 312 4.51 -15.76 4.73
CA GLY A 312 4.62 -16.69 5.86
C GLY A 312 3.78 -17.96 5.69
N ASN A 313 3.43 -18.36 4.46
CA ASN A 313 2.61 -19.55 4.21
C ASN A 313 3.47 -20.82 4.15
N PRO A 314 3.39 -21.75 5.15
CA PRO A 314 4.26 -22.93 5.18
C PRO A 314 4.03 -23.86 4.00
N ARG A 315 2.77 -24.02 3.55
CA ARG A 315 2.43 -24.91 2.41
C ARG A 315 3.05 -24.41 1.11
N ALA A 316 3.04 -23.09 0.88
CA ALA A 316 3.67 -22.47 -0.29
C ALA A 316 5.19 -22.63 -0.26
N VAL A 317 5.82 -22.38 0.90
CA VAL A 317 7.27 -22.56 1.09
C VAL A 317 7.66 -24.03 0.91
N GLN A 318 6.95 -24.96 1.55
CA GLN A 318 7.18 -26.39 1.41
C GLN A 318 7.10 -26.83 -0.05
N LEU A 319 6.02 -26.44 -0.75
CA LEU A 319 5.82 -26.81 -2.16
C LEU A 319 6.95 -26.30 -3.06
N LEU A 320 7.44 -25.07 -2.84
CA LEU A 320 8.57 -24.54 -3.62
C LEU A 320 9.87 -25.29 -3.34
N LEU A 321 10.15 -25.59 -2.08
CA LEU A 321 11.34 -26.37 -1.69
C LEU A 321 11.29 -27.79 -2.28
N GLU A 322 10.15 -28.47 -2.24
CA GLU A 322 9.92 -29.78 -2.88
C GLU A 322 10.13 -29.74 -4.41
N LYS A 323 9.89 -28.58 -5.04
CA LYS A 323 10.11 -28.33 -6.47
C LYS A 323 11.49 -27.73 -6.79
N GLY A 324 12.43 -27.76 -5.85
CA GLY A 324 13.82 -27.37 -6.06
C GLY A 324 14.06 -25.86 -5.95
N ALA A 325 13.26 -25.14 -5.17
CA ALA A 325 13.60 -23.76 -4.85
C ALA A 325 14.88 -23.71 -3.98
N ASP A 326 15.83 -22.84 -4.36
CA ASP A 326 17.08 -22.68 -3.61
C ASP A 326 16.92 -21.62 -2.51
N PRO A 327 17.00 -22.01 -1.22
CA PRO A 327 16.85 -21.11 -0.09
C PRO A 327 18.06 -20.20 0.14
N LYS A 328 19.18 -20.40 -0.58
CA LYS A 328 20.43 -19.65 -0.46
C LYS A 328 20.49 -18.45 -1.38
N ILE A 329 19.54 -18.30 -2.32
CA ILE A 329 19.53 -17.15 -3.24
C ILE A 329 19.38 -15.86 -2.43
N LEU A 330 20.24 -14.90 -2.74
CA LEU A 330 20.17 -13.52 -2.24
C LEU A 330 19.53 -12.63 -3.31
N ASN A 331 18.65 -11.74 -2.92
CA ASN A 331 18.19 -10.68 -3.83
C ASN A 331 19.28 -9.57 -3.97
N LYS A 332 18.98 -8.48 -4.70
CA LYS A 332 19.94 -7.38 -4.90
C LYS A 332 20.25 -6.59 -3.61
N ARG A 333 19.44 -6.73 -2.58
CA ARG A 333 19.65 -6.15 -1.24
C ARG A 333 20.26 -7.16 -0.26
N HIS A 334 20.83 -8.26 -0.75
CA HIS A 334 21.37 -9.37 0.01
C HIS A 334 20.37 -10.03 0.99
N GLU A 335 19.07 -9.80 0.80
CA GLU A 335 18.02 -10.43 1.61
C GLU A 335 17.78 -11.88 1.18
N THR A 336 17.46 -12.75 2.14
CA THR A 336 17.15 -14.18 1.94
C THR A 336 15.69 -14.49 2.21
N ALA A 337 15.19 -15.64 1.73
CA ALA A 337 13.87 -16.14 2.11
C ALA A 337 13.72 -16.30 3.63
N LEU A 338 14.81 -16.67 4.35
CA LEU A 338 14.80 -16.78 5.80
C LEU A 338 14.61 -15.43 6.51
N GLY A 339 15.18 -14.34 6.00
CA GLY A 339 14.96 -12.98 6.51
C GLY A 339 13.49 -12.56 6.41
N PHE A 340 12.87 -12.81 5.25
CA PHE A 340 11.44 -12.54 5.06
C PHE A 340 10.54 -13.42 5.96
N ALA A 341 10.86 -14.71 6.12
CA ALA A 341 10.13 -15.62 7.01
C ALA A 341 10.24 -15.20 8.48
N ALA A 342 11.42 -14.74 8.89
CA ALA A 342 11.68 -14.25 10.24
C ALA A 342 10.84 -12.99 10.55
N THR A 343 10.70 -12.09 9.57
CA THR A 343 9.82 -10.92 9.66
C THR A 343 8.35 -11.32 9.75
N ALA A 344 7.90 -12.29 8.94
CA ALA A 344 6.54 -12.80 8.98
C ALA A 344 6.23 -13.52 10.31
N GLY A 345 7.24 -14.12 10.94
CA GLY A 345 7.15 -14.69 12.27
C GLY A 345 6.44 -16.04 12.35
N VAL A 346 6.19 -16.70 11.22
CA VAL A 346 5.53 -18.01 11.19
C VAL A 346 6.58 -19.10 11.43
N GLU A 347 6.51 -19.72 12.61
CA GLU A 347 7.49 -20.71 13.11
C GLU A 347 7.76 -21.85 12.11
N GLU A 348 6.69 -22.45 11.56
CA GLU A 348 6.83 -23.57 10.63
C GLU A 348 7.54 -23.15 9.32
N THR A 349 7.33 -21.92 8.84
CA THR A 349 8.03 -21.39 7.66
C THR A 349 9.53 -21.24 7.93
N VAL A 350 9.90 -20.71 9.10
CA VAL A 350 11.30 -20.59 9.53
C VAL A 350 11.96 -21.97 9.64
N LYS A 351 11.26 -22.94 10.26
CA LYS A 351 11.71 -24.31 10.41
C LYS A 351 11.99 -24.99 9.06
N LEU A 352 11.06 -24.88 8.10
CA LEU A 352 11.20 -25.44 6.75
C LEU A 352 12.42 -24.86 6.02
N LEU A 353 12.64 -23.56 6.09
CA LEU A 353 13.78 -22.91 5.44
C LEU A 353 15.12 -23.27 6.09
N LEU A 354 15.19 -23.34 7.42
CA LEU A 354 16.39 -23.80 8.14
C LEU A 354 16.71 -25.27 7.80
N ALA A 355 15.70 -26.15 7.77
CA ALA A 355 15.87 -27.54 7.38
C ALA A 355 16.36 -27.70 5.92
N ALA A 356 15.99 -26.77 5.03
CA ALA A 356 16.46 -26.71 3.65
C ALA A 356 17.85 -26.06 3.50
N GLY A 357 18.51 -25.67 4.60
CA GLY A 357 19.87 -25.11 4.58
C GLY A 357 19.92 -23.61 4.26
N ALA A 358 18.86 -22.85 4.57
CA ALA A 358 18.90 -21.39 4.47
C ALA A 358 19.98 -20.79 5.40
N PRO A 359 20.75 -19.78 4.96
CA PRO A 359 21.84 -19.23 5.76
C PRO A 359 21.32 -18.42 6.95
N VAL A 360 21.56 -18.93 8.18
CA VAL A 360 21.02 -18.38 9.43
C VAL A 360 21.58 -16.99 9.76
N ASN A 361 22.83 -16.70 9.38
CA ASN A 361 23.55 -15.45 9.66
C ASN A 361 23.76 -14.59 8.41
N SER A 362 22.92 -14.76 7.36
CA SER A 362 22.94 -13.85 6.21
C SER A 362 22.66 -12.42 6.66
N ARG A 363 23.26 -11.45 5.95
CA ARG A 363 23.09 -10.01 6.27
C ARG A 363 22.60 -9.29 5.02
N ASP A 364 21.59 -8.46 5.19
CA ASP A 364 21.18 -7.54 4.12
C ASP A 364 22.15 -6.36 3.98
N ASP A 365 21.90 -5.45 3.04
CA ASP A 365 22.75 -4.26 2.80
C ASP A 365 22.87 -3.33 4.01
N ARG A 366 21.95 -3.40 4.96
CA ARG A 366 21.96 -2.63 6.21
C ARG A 366 22.66 -3.38 7.35
N GLY A 367 23.09 -4.61 7.09
CA GLY A 367 23.70 -5.49 8.08
C GLY A 367 22.70 -6.30 8.92
N TYR A 368 21.38 -6.24 8.63
CA TYR A 368 20.36 -6.94 9.40
C TYR A 368 20.38 -8.45 9.13
N SER A 369 20.38 -9.25 10.20
CA SER A 369 20.28 -10.71 10.15
C SER A 369 18.83 -11.18 10.29
N PRO A 370 18.51 -12.46 9.93
CA PRO A 370 17.19 -13.04 10.19
C PRO A 370 16.75 -12.96 11.65
N LEU A 371 17.67 -13.11 12.61
CA LEU A 371 17.37 -12.93 14.02
C LEU A 371 16.96 -11.49 14.37
N MET A 372 17.61 -10.50 13.77
CA MET A 372 17.26 -9.09 13.94
C MET A 372 15.87 -8.78 13.38
N PHE A 373 15.53 -9.33 12.22
CA PHE A 373 14.19 -9.22 11.65
C PHE A 373 13.12 -9.86 12.55
N ALA A 374 13.38 -11.05 13.13
CA ALA A 374 12.46 -11.68 14.06
C ALA A 374 12.30 -10.86 15.35
N ALA A 375 13.42 -10.36 15.91
CA ALA A 375 13.42 -9.55 17.13
C ALA A 375 12.67 -8.23 16.98
N GLY A 376 12.74 -7.63 15.80
CA GLY A 376 12.04 -6.40 15.43
C GLY A 376 10.61 -6.62 14.91
N SER A 377 10.11 -7.85 14.78
CA SER A 377 8.79 -8.14 14.26
C SER A 377 7.68 -7.87 15.28
N ASP A 378 6.54 -7.36 14.81
CA ASP A 378 5.32 -7.16 15.62
C ASP A 378 4.55 -8.44 15.90
N THR A 379 4.83 -9.51 15.15
CA THR A 379 4.24 -10.82 15.41
C THR A 379 4.76 -11.44 16.69
N LEU A 380 5.81 -10.85 17.30
CA LEU A 380 6.47 -11.32 18.51
C LEU A 380 6.82 -12.82 18.44
N PRO A 381 7.57 -13.25 17.43
CA PRO A 381 7.66 -14.65 17.04
C PRO A 381 8.64 -15.41 17.92
N ALA A 382 8.28 -15.67 19.18
CA ALA A 382 9.14 -16.37 20.15
C ALA A 382 9.59 -17.75 19.65
N GLY A 383 8.71 -18.50 18.98
CA GLY A 383 9.05 -19.79 18.37
C GLY A 383 10.09 -19.66 17.26
N ALA A 384 9.92 -18.70 16.36
CA ALA A 384 10.89 -18.42 15.29
C ALA A 384 12.26 -17.98 15.87
N VAL A 385 12.25 -17.13 16.91
CA VAL A 385 13.50 -16.71 17.61
C VAL A 385 14.19 -17.92 18.24
N LYS A 386 13.45 -18.83 18.92
CA LYS A 386 14.01 -20.08 19.48
C LYS A 386 14.65 -20.94 18.40
N LEU A 387 13.99 -21.10 17.25
CA LEU A 387 14.52 -21.89 16.13
C LEU A 387 15.79 -21.26 15.53
N LEU A 388 15.83 -19.95 15.36
CA LEU A 388 17.00 -19.24 14.84
C LEU A 388 18.19 -19.38 15.82
N LEU A 389 17.98 -19.18 17.12
CA LEU A 389 19.02 -19.37 18.15
C LEU A 389 19.52 -20.81 18.18
N ALA A 390 18.63 -21.80 18.12
CA ALA A 390 18.99 -23.21 18.07
C ALA A 390 19.78 -23.57 16.80
N ALA A 391 19.56 -22.88 15.70
CA ALA A 391 20.30 -23.01 14.45
C ALA A 391 21.63 -22.24 14.42
N GLY A 392 22.04 -21.61 15.53
CA GLY A 392 23.30 -20.88 15.66
C GLY A 392 23.21 -19.42 15.13
N ALA A 393 22.07 -18.76 15.28
CA ALA A 393 21.98 -17.33 14.99
C ALA A 393 22.88 -16.51 15.92
N ASP A 394 23.72 -15.67 15.34
CA ASP A 394 24.65 -14.79 16.05
C ASP A 394 23.89 -13.55 16.57
N THR A 395 23.82 -13.44 17.90
CA THR A 395 23.17 -12.32 18.59
C THR A 395 23.98 -11.02 18.59
N THR A 396 25.26 -11.10 18.21
CA THR A 396 26.19 -9.95 18.23
C THR A 396 26.20 -9.16 16.92
N ILE A 397 25.55 -9.67 15.87
CA ILE A 397 25.43 -8.98 14.58
C ILE A 397 24.78 -7.62 14.79
N THR A 398 25.41 -6.59 14.19
CA THR A 398 24.94 -5.21 14.17
C THR A 398 24.55 -4.79 12.75
N GLY A 399 23.49 -4.01 12.63
CA GLY A 399 23.06 -3.35 11.39
C GLY A 399 22.42 -2.00 11.72
N GLU A 400 22.87 -0.92 11.08
CA GLU A 400 22.42 0.46 11.33
C GLU A 400 22.40 0.79 12.85
N ASP A 401 23.47 0.47 13.58
CA ASP A 401 23.64 0.65 15.02
C ASP A 401 22.65 -0.13 15.91
N GLU A 402 21.91 -1.08 15.34
CA GLU A 402 20.97 -1.95 16.04
C GLU A 402 21.50 -3.38 16.17
N THR A 403 21.03 -4.09 17.19
CA THR A 403 21.23 -5.52 17.38
C THR A 403 19.87 -6.20 17.57
N ALA A 404 19.82 -7.54 17.53
CA ALA A 404 18.60 -8.27 17.87
C ALA A 404 18.10 -7.91 19.29
N HIS A 405 19.03 -7.67 20.23
CA HIS A 405 18.74 -7.25 21.60
C HIS A 405 18.07 -5.86 21.63
N SER A 406 18.64 -4.85 20.96
CA SER A 406 18.08 -3.49 20.95
C SER A 406 16.73 -3.42 20.26
N LEU A 407 16.55 -4.17 19.18
CA LEU A 407 15.26 -4.28 18.47
C LEU A 407 14.18 -4.94 19.35
N ALA A 408 14.50 -6.03 20.06
CA ALA A 408 13.59 -6.63 21.01
C ALA A 408 13.23 -5.70 22.16
N ALA A 409 14.22 -4.92 22.66
CA ALA A 409 13.99 -3.93 23.69
C ALA A 409 12.98 -2.84 23.29
N LYS A 410 12.92 -2.46 22.01
CA LYS A 410 11.91 -1.52 21.48
C LYS A 410 10.47 -2.06 21.56
N ARG A 411 10.30 -3.37 21.68
CA ARG A 411 8.99 -4.05 21.80
C ARG A 411 8.49 -4.18 23.23
N GLY A 412 9.30 -3.81 24.22
CA GLY A 412 8.98 -3.94 25.64
C GLY A 412 9.25 -5.34 26.19
N PRO A 413 8.75 -5.66 27.40
CA PRO A 413 9.01 -6.93 28.11
C PRO A 413 8.20 -8.08 27.49
N THR A 414 8.64 -8.58 26.34
CA THR A 414 8.03 -9.67 25.61
C THR A 414 8.81 -10.98 25.84
N GLU A 415 8.24 -12.13 25.44
CA GLU A 415 8.96 -13.40 25.46
C GLU A 415 10.21 -13.36 24.55
N VAL A 416 10.13 -12.67 23.40
CA VAL A 416 11.29 -12.42 22.52
C VAL A 416 12.39 -11.67 23.25
N ALA A 417 12.02 -10.62 24.00
CA ALA A 417 12.97 -9.84 24.80
C ALA A 417 13.66 -10.70 25.86
N LYS A 418 12.90 -11.56 26.55
CA LYS A 418 13.45 -12.52 27.54
C LYS A 418 14.43 -13.51 26.91
N LEU A 419 14.06 -14.09 25.74
CA LEU A 419 14.90 -15.04 25.01
C LEU A 419 16.25 -14.42 24.59
N LEU A 420 16.26 -13.13 24.31
CA LEU A 420 17.45 -12.38 23.92
C LEU A 420 18.17 -11.73 25.13
N GLY A 421 17.74 -12.01 26.35
CA GLY A 421 18.40 -11.49 27.57
C GLY A 421 18.20 -10.00 27.78
N VAL A 422 17.12 -9.42 27.24
CA VAL A 422 16.79 -8.00 27.46
C VAL A 422 16.31 -7.83 28.90
N GLY A 423 17.11 -7.16 29.73
CA GLY A 423 16.72 -6.79 31.09
C GLY A 423 15.62 -5.72 31.12
N GLU A 424 14.93 -5.61 32.25
CA GLU A 424 14.03 -4.50 32.52
C GLU A 424 14.86 -3.21 32.71
N THR A 425 15.13 -2.50 31.64
CA THR A 425 15.79 -1.20 31.72
C THR A 425 14.73 -0.12 31.91
N PRO A 426 14.79 0.71 32.98
CA PRO A 426 13.93 1.88 33.09
C PRO A 426 14.22 2.83 31.94
N ARG A 427 13.30 2.97 30.99
CA ARG A 427 13.44 3.94 29.90
C ARG A 427 13.18 5.34 30.42
N LYS A 428 14.15 6.25 30.29
CA LYS A 428 13.87 7.68 30.39
C LYS A 428 12.87 8.05 29.28
N SER A 429 11.63 8.33 29.68
CA SER A 429 10.58 8.71 28.75
C SER A 429 10.90 10.06 28.11
N ILE A 430 11.10 10.11 26.81
CA ILE A 430 11.19 11.38 26.05
C ILE A 430 9.91 12.19 26.28
N ALA A 431 8.76 11.51 26.41
CA ALA A 431 7.49 12.13 26.73
C ALA A 431 7.49 13.00 28.00
N ALA A 432 8.41 12.75 28.96
CA ALA A 432 8.56 13.56 30.17
C ALA A 432 9.26 14.91 29.91
N GLN A 433 9.98 15.08 28.81
CA GLN A 433 10.70 16.28 28.43
C GLN A 433 9.91 17.22 27.52
N ILE A 434 8.74 16.76 27.00
CA ILE A 434 7.91 17.54 26.09
C ILE A 434 7.01 18.47 26.90
N GLY A 435 7.10 19.78 26.64
CA GLY A 435 6.18 20.76 27.19
C GLY A 435 4.73 20.44 26.83
N ARG A 436 3.83 20.40 27.81
CA ARG A 436 2.41 20.02 27.63
C ARG A 436 1.50 21.17 28.00
N VAL A 437 0.39 21.30 27.27
CA VAL A 437 -0.63 22.33 27.53
C VAL A 437 -2.01 21.72 27.47
N ALA A 438 -2.79 21.89 28.52
CA ALA A 438 -4.18 21.51 28.54
C ALA A 438 -5.01 22.54 27.74
N ARG A 439 -5.70 22.07 26.68
CA ARG A 439 -6.55 22.88 25.80
C ARG A 439 -8.00 22.45 25.91
N THR A 440 -8.90 23.31 25.48
CA THR A 440 -10.27 22.90 25.13
C THR A 440 -10.24 21.96 23.93
N VAL A 441 -11.29 21.16 23.73
CA VAL A 441 -11.33 20.24 22.59
C VAL A 441 -11.23 20.96 21.23
N PRO A 442 -11.95 22.07 20.98
CA PRO A 442 -11.81 22.81 19.72
C PRO A 442 -10.38 23.31 19.48
N GLU A 443 -9.72 23.89 20.50
CA GLU A 443 -8.33 24.36 20.37
C GLU A 443 -7.37 23.20 20.10
N ALA A 444 -7.52 22.10 20.82
CA ALA A 444 -6.67 20.93 20.68
C ALA A 444 -6.74 20.34 19.25
N VAL A 445 -7.97 20.20 18.71
CA VAL A 445 -8.20 19.68 17.37
C VAL A 445 -7.68 20.65 16.29
N THR A 446 -8.00 21.94 16.42
CA THR A 446 -7.57 22.96 15.44
C THR A 446 -6.05 23.05 15.35
N GLN A 447 -5.34 23.03 16.46
CA GLN A 447 -3.87 23.05 16.47
C GLN A 447 -3.27 21.77 15.85
N ALA A 448 -3.80 20.62 16.22
CA ALA A 448 -3.37 19.34 15.67
C ALA A 448 -3.53 19.31 14.14
N LEU A 449 -4.69 19.71 13.62
CA LEU A 449 -4.97 19.70 12.19
C LEU A 449 -4.12 20.70 11.41
N GLY A 450 -3.81 21.88 11.98
CA GLY A 450 -2.90 22.84 11.35
C GLY A 450 -1.46 22.32 11.23
N LEU A 451 -1.00 21.53 12.21
CA LEU A 451 0.31 20.87 12.14
C LEU A 451 0.33 19.73 11.12
N LEU A 452 -0.74 18.92 11.09
CA LEU A 452 -0.90 17.83 10.13
C LEU A 452 -1.00 18.33 8.68
N GLU A 453 -1.61 19.50 8.45
CA GLU A 453 -1.65 20.15 7.15
C GLU A 453 -0.24 20.47 6.63
N LYS A 454 0.58 21.12 7.45
CA LYS A 454 1.98 21.42 7.09
C LYS A 454 2.78 20.17 6.79
N GLN A 455 2.61 19.14 7.61
CA GLN A 455 3.29 17.86 7.43
C GLN A 455 2.86 17.18 6.15
N SER A 456 1.55 17.15 5.83
CA SER A 456 1.03 16.52 4.61
C SER A 456 1.61 17.16 3.34
N HIS A 457 1.68 18.49 3.28
CA HIS A 457 2.30 19.22 2.17
C HIS A 457 3.80 18.93 2.06
N ASN A 458 4.52 18.97 3.17
CA ASN A 458 5.96 18.70 3.17
C ASN A 458 6.28 17.26 2.81
N PHE A 459 5.46 16.30 3.25
CA PHE A 459 5.67 14.88 2.95
C PHE A 459 5.61 14.64 1.44
N ILE A 460 4.64 15.23 0.73
CA ILE A 460 4.55 15.15 -0.72
C ILE A 460 5.74 15.86 -1.37
N ARG A 461 6.05 17.09 -0.91
CA ARG A 461 7.14 17.90 -1.46
C ARG A 461 8.51 17.21 -1.37
N ILE A 462 8.79 16.51 -0.26
CA ILE A 462 10.07 15.88 0.02
C ILE A 462 10.04 14.39 -0.36
N GLY A 463 9.02 13.66 0.09
CA GLY A 463 8.85 12.23 -0.15
C GLY A 463 8.42 11.89 -1.58
N GLY A 464 7.65 12.75 -2.21
CA GLY A 464 7.17 12.57 -3.59
C GLY A 464 6.12 11.47 -3.75
N CYS A 465 5.48 11.04 -2.66
CA CYS A 465 4.45 9.99 -2.71
C CYS A 465 3.31 10.25 -1.73
N ASN A 466 2.21 9.56 -1.93
CA ASN A 466 1.09 9.50 -0.99
C ASN A 466 1.37 8.44 0.10
N SER A 467 0.90 8.67 1.30
CA SER A 467 0.94 7.67 2.36
C SER A 467 -0.26 7.77 3.28
N CYS A 468 -0.79 6.62 3.70
CA CYS A 468 -1.96 6.54 4.57
C CYS A 468 -1.81 7.31 5.89
N HIS A 469 -0.60 7.48 6.41
CA HIS A 469 -0.35 8.22 7.66
C HIS A 469 -0.05 9.70 7.47
N ALA A 470 0.30 10.13 6.27
CA ALA A 470 0.68 11.52 5.99
C ALA A 470 -0.41 12.29 5.24
N GLN A 471 -1.30 11.61 4.53
CA GLN A 471 -2.39 12.22 3.75
C GLN A 471 -3.77 11.66 4.14
N ASP A 472 -4.02 10.36 4.00
CA ASP A 472 -5.38 9.80 4.16
C ASP A 472 -5.88 9.94 5.60
N LEU A 473 -5.08 9.58 6.60
CA LEU A 473 -5.50 9.68 8.00
C LEU A 473 -5.64 11.13 8.50
N PRO A 474 -4.71 12.07 8.20
CA PRO A 474 -4.93 13.50 8.43
C PRO A 474 -6.16 14.07 7.74
N SER A 475 -6.42 13.68 6.49
CA SER A 475 -7.58 14.10 5.70
C SER A 475 -8.87 13.59 6.32
N ALA A 476 -8.95 12.32 6.70
CA ALA A 476 -10.08 11.74 7.42
C ALA A 476 -10.34 12.46 8.75
N ALA A 477 -9.29 12.80 9.50
CA ALA A 477 -9.41 13.57 10.74
C ALA A 477 -9.99 14.97 10.50
N ALA A 478 -9.52 15.66 9.45
CA ALA A 478 -10.05 16.96 9.05
C ALA A 478 -11.51 16.88 8.57
N GLY A 479 -11.87 15.83 7.81
CA GLY A 479 -13.23 15.55 7.37
C GLY A 479 -14.19 15.37 8.55
N LEU A 480 -13.80 14.54 9.51
CA LEU A 480 -14.58 14.32 10.73
C LEU A 480 -14.74 15.62 11.54
N ALA A 481 -13.67 16.39 11.72
CA ALA A 481 -13.73 17.65 12.44
C ALA A 481 -14.71 18.65 11.77
N ARG A 482 -14.67 18.79 10.43
CA ARG A 482 -15.65 19.62 9.69
C ARG A 482 -17.09 19.15 9.88
N SER A 483 -17.35 17.85 9.85
CA SER A 483 -18.69 17.30 10.09
C SER A 483 -19.24 17.62 11.48
N ARG A 484 -18.36 17.98 12.40
CA ARG A 484 -18.67 18.41 13.78
C ARG A 484 -18.63 19.93 13.96
N GLY A 485 -18.52 20.71 12.86
CA GLY A 485 -18.46 22.17 12.91
C GLY A 485 -17.14 22.74 13.48
N LEU A 486 -16.10 21.93 13.59
CA LEU A 486 -14.78 22.38 14.03
C LEU A 486 -13.99 22.97 12.87
N PRO A 487 -13.18 24.03 13.07
CA PRO A 487 -12.27 24.54 12.06
C PRO A 487 -11.27 23.46 11.65
N ALA A 488 -11.23 23.16 10.35
CA ALA A 488 -10.31 22.18 9.80
C ALA A 488 -9.95 22.53 8.35
N PRO A 489 -8.64 22.41 7.95
CA PRO A 489 -8.19 22.79 6.62
C PRO A 489 -8.81 21.87 5.54
N ALA A 490 -9.31 22.47 4.46
CA ALA A 490 -9.82 21.74 3.31
C ALA A 490 -8.69 21.25 2.38
N SER A 491 -7.54 21.91 2.41
CA SER A 491 -6.37 21.60 1.57
C SER A 491 -5.85 20.19 1.74
N ILE A 492 -5.92 19.59 2.93
CA ILE A 492 -5.50 18.21 3.17
C ILE A 492 -6.36 17.22 2.33
N ALA A 493 -7.68 17.41 2.30
CA ALA A 493 -8.57 16.57 1.50
C ALA A 493 -8.33 16.73 0.00
N GLN A 494 -8.07 17.96 -0.46
CA GLN A 494 -7.72 18.22 -1.86
C GLN A 494 -6.41 17.53 -2.26
N LEU A 495 -5.42 17.52 -1.38
CA LEU A 495 -4.17 16.79 -1.58
C LEU A 495 -4.37 15.29 -1.67
N SER A 496 -5.16 14.69 -0.78
CA SER A 496 -5.45 13.26 -0.78
C SER A 496 -6.12 12.85 -2.11
N VAL A 497 -7.15 13.57 -2.54
CA VAL A 497 -7.83 13.31 -3.82
C VAL A 497 -6.89 13.51 -5.02
N ALA A 498 -6.08 14.57 -5.05
CA ALA A 498 -5.15 14.82 -6.14
C ALA A 498 -4.06 13.73 -6.27
N MET A 499 -3.66 13.14 -5.14
CA MET A 499 -2.61 12.12 -5.09
C MET A 499 -3.14 10.69 -5.32
N ALA A 500 -4.39 10.42 -5.03
CA ALA A 500 -5.00 9.09 -5.19
C ALA A 500 -5.00 8.59 -6.65
N GLY A 501 -4.88 9.49 -7.61
CA GLY A 501 -4.82 9.15 -9.04
C GLY A 501 -6.09 8.40 -9.44
N THR A 502 -7.20 9.10 -9.52
CA THR A 502 -8.59 8.63 -9.66
C THR A 502 -8.91 7.94 -10.99
N SER A 503 -7.99 7.15 -11.56
CA SER A 503 -8.26 6.39 -12.79
C SER A 503 -8.86 5.03 -12.47
N PRO A 504 -10.13 4.78 -12.81
CA PRO A 504 -10.75 3.46 -12.66
C PRO A 504 -9.96 2.37 -13.39
N GLU A 505 -9.35 2.71 -14.53
CA GLU A 505 -8.55 1.80 -15.34
C GLU A 505 -7.34 1.25 -14.57
N ARG A 506 -6.68 2.09 -13.77
CA ARG A 506 -5.56 1.66 -12.93
C ARG A 506 -5.98 0.58 -11.93
N ILE A 507 -7.15 0.73 -11.34
CA ILE A 507 -7.70 -0.25 -10.40
C ILE A 507 -8.13 -1.53 -11.15
N MET A 508 -8.80 -1.37 -12.30
CA MET A 508 -9.24 -2.51 -13.12
C MET A 508 -8.07 -3.28 -13.72
N ASP A 509 -6.95 -2.62 -13.95
CA ASP A 509 -5.69 -3.27 -14.35
C ASP A 509 -5.01 -4.01 -13.19
N PHE A 510 -5.61 -4.05 -12.02
CA PHE A 510 -5.04 -4.64 -10.79
C PHE A 510 -3.66 -4.09 -10.42
N ASN A 511 -3.42 -2.82 -10.78
CA ASN A 511 -2.18 -2.10 -10.48
C ASN A 511 -2.32 -1.22 -9.21
N ALA A 512 -3.12 -1.67 -8.24
CA ALA A 512 -3.28 -0.98 -6.97
C ALA A 512 -2.19 -1.41 -5.98
N PHE A 513 -1.87 -0.53 -5.05
CA PHE A 513 -0.85 -0.74 -4.01
C PHE A 513 -1.26 -1.77 -2.93
N GLY A 514 -2.38 -2.47 -3.08
CA GLY A 514 -2.92 -3.43 -2.11
C GLY A 514 -4.23 -2.96 -1.48
N VAL A 515 -4.93 -3.92 -0.86
CA VAL A 515 -6.25 -3.66 -0.26
C VAL A 515 -6.19 -2.63 0.86
N THR A 516 -5.11 -2.61 1.63
CA THR A 516 -4.95 -1.66 2.75
C THR A 516 -4.86 -0.23 2.26
N SER A 517 -4.06 0.03 1.22
CA SER A 517 -3.88 1.39 0.67
C SER A 517 -5.18 1.94 0.06
N VAL A 518 -5.83 1.19 -0.84
CA VAL A 518 -7.11 1.63 -1.42
C VAL A 518 -8.24 1.66 -0.38
N GLY A 519 -8.13 0.85 0.67
CA GLY A 519 -9.04 0.87 1.80
C GLY A 519 -8.92 2.16 2.63
N TRP A 520 -7.70 2.66 2.84
CA TRP A 520 -7.46 3.96 3.49
C TRP A 520 -7.99 5.11 2.64
N GLU A 521 -7.76 5.08 1.32
CA GLU A 521 -8.32 6.07 0.40
C GLU A 521 -9.86 6.13 0.50
N LEU A 522 -10.54 4.97 0.47
CA LEU A 522 -12.00 4.96 0.60
C LEU A 522 -12.48 5.30 2.01
N PHE A 523 -11.71 5.01 3.06
CA PHE A 523 -12.01 5.49 4.40
C PHE A 523 -11.96 7.03 4.45
N ASP A 524 -10.92 7.63 3.90
CA ASP A 524 -10.81 9.09 3.77
C ASP A 524 -11.94 9.69 2.94
N TYR A 525 -12.25 9.10 1.77
CA TYR A 525 -13.36 9.53 0.91
C TYR A 525 -14.69 9.53 1.67
N GLY A 526 -14.98 8.48 2.41
CA GLY A 526 -16.19 8.39 3.22
C GLY A 526 -16.24 9.44 4.32
N MET A 527 -15.11 9.70 5.00
CA MET A 527 -15.00 10.72 6.04
C MET A 527 -15.17 12.15 5.50
N ASN A 528 -14.86 12.39 4.24
CA ASN A 528 -15.04 13.66 3.56
C ASN A 528 -16.34 13.76 2.74
N GLY A 529 -17.21 12.73 2.79
CA GLY A 529 -18.49 12.74 2.10
C GLY A 529 -18.39 12.67 0.58
N ALA A 530 -17.34 12.05 0.05
CA ALA A 530 -17.14 11.89 -1.39
C ALA A 530 -18.27 11.06 -2.02
N PRO A 531 -18.74 11.41 -3.23
CA PRO A 531 -19.78 10.67 -3.93
C PRO A 531 -19.27 9.31 -4.42
N LYS A 532 -20.22 8.40 -4.67
CA LYS A 532 -19.92 7.14 -5.38
C LYS A 532 -19.76 7.45 -6.86
N ASP A 533 -18.60 7.08 -7.41
CA ASP A 533 -18.23 7.32 -8.78
C ASP A 533 -17.59 6.07 -9.44
N GLU A 534 -17.04 6.24 -10.62
CA GLU A 534 -16.37 5.18 -11.36
C GLU A 534 -15.15 4.61 -10.65
N TYR A 535 -14.42 5.47 -9.95
CA TYR A 535 -13.23 5.05 -9.21
C TYR A 535 -13.61 4.19 -8.01
N THR A 536 -14.55 4.65 -7.18
CA THR A 536 -15.02 3.91 -6.02
C THR A 536 -15.64 2.57 -6.41
N ASP A 537 -16.31 2.50 -7.57
CA ASP A 537 -16.83 1.26 -8.16
C ASP A 537 -15.70 0.27 -8.51
N ALA A 538 -14.65 0.77 -9.17
CA ALA A 538 -13.49 -0.05 -9.52
C ALA A 538 -12.80 -0.59 -8.25
N VAL A 539 -12.63 0.25 -7.23
CA VAL A 539 -12.03 -0.16 -5.94
C VAL A 539 -12.89 -1.22 -5.24
N VAL A 540 -14.21 -1.08 -5.21
CA VAL A 540 -15.13 -2.08 -4.63
C VAL A 540 -14.96 -3.43 -5.33
N ARG A 541 -14.85 -3.47 -6.66
CA ARG A 541 -14.64 -4.69 -7.43
C ARG A 541 -13.27 -5.31 -7.15
N TYR A 542 -12.24 -4.49 -7.13
CA TYR A 542 -10.88 -4.92 -6.76
C TYR A 542 -10.88 -5.55 -5.35
N ILE A 543 -11.45 -4.88 -4.36
CA ILE A 543 -11.53 -5.40 -2.99
C ILE A 543 -12.26 -6.74 -2.96
N LYS A 544 -13.40 -6.90 -3.65
CA LYS A 544 -14.12 -8.18 -3.73
C LYS A 544 -13.24 -9.30 -4.31
N ALA A 545 -12.53 -9.01 -5.40
CA ALA A 545 -11.64 -9.99 -6.06
C ALA A 545 -10.45 -10.41 -5.19
N MET A 546 -10.07 -9.57 -4.22
CA MET A 546 -8.94 -9.80 -3.33
C MET A 546 -9.32 -10.46 -2.00
N GLN A 547 -10.60 -10.79 -1.77
CA GLN A 547 -11.02 -11.52 -0.57
C GLN A 547 -10.47 -12.95 -0.60
N THR A 548 -9.83 -13.36 0.49
CA THR A 548 -9.29 -14.72 0.60
C THR A 548 -10.40 -15.77 0.74
N PRO A 549 -10.14 -17.05 0.43
CA PRO A 549 -11.11 -18.12 0.65
C PRO A 549 -11.60 -18.20 2.09
N GLU A 550 -10.75 -17.86 3.08
CA GLU A 550 -11.08 -17.82 4.50
C GLU A 550 -12.00 -16.66 4.86
N GLY A 551 -12.19 -15.70 3.95
CA GLY A 551 -13.11 -14.57 4.11
C GLY A 551 -12.49 -13.24 4.49
N GLY A 552 -11.21 -13.21 4.86
CA GLY A 552 -10.48 -11.97 5.20
C GLY A 552 -9.83 -11.29 4.00
N TRP A 553 -9.07 -10.23 4.29
CA TRP A 553 -8.16 -9.58 3.34
C TRP A 553 -6.78 -9.45 3.97
N ARG A 554 -5.76 -9.82 3.21
CA ARG A 554 -4.37 -9.73 3.65
C ARG A 554 -3.67 -8.60 2.93
N SER A 555 -2.88 -7.82 3.67
CA SER A 555 -1.96 -6.86 3.07
C SER A 555 -0.74 -7.59 2.50
N ASN A 556 -0.32 -7.19 1.31
CA ASN A 556 0.96 -7.61 0.72
C ASN A 556 2.04 -6.56 0.93
N GLU A 557 1.73 -5.51 1.67
CA GLU A 557 2.61 -4.41 1.95
C GLU A 557 3.55 -4.74 3.10
N SER A 558 4.70 -4.07 3.14
CA SER A 558 5.64 -4.18 4.25
C SER A 558 4.96 -3.82 5.56
N ARG A 559 5.06 -4.69 6.55
CA ARG A 559 4.49 -4.45 7.87
C ARG A 559 5.23 -3.30 8.56
N ARG A 560 4.50 -2.25 8.91
CA ARG A 560 4.99 -1.05 9.61
C ARG A 560 4.16 -0.82 10.86
N PRO A 561 4.48 -1.51 11.94
CA PRO A 561 3.71 -1.34 13.17
C PRO A 561 3.80 0.09 13.73
N PRO A 562 2.69 0.63 14.20
CA PRO A 562 1.33 0.12 14.17
C PRO A 562 0.52 0.57 12.94
N LEU A 563 1.16 1.17 11.92
CA LEU A 563 0.46 1.83 10.82
C LEU A 563 -0.02 0.88 9.72
N ASN A 564 0.69 -0.22 9.50
CA ASN A 564 0.39 -1.18 8.45
C ASN A 564 0.67 -2.59 8.96
N VAL A 565 -0.27 -3.17 9.70
CA VAL A 565 -0.07 -4.43 10.42
C VAL A 565 -1.25 -5.39 10.27
N GLY A 566 -1.22 -6.19 9.24
CA GLY A 566 -1.92 -7.45 9.29
C GLY A 566 -3.38 -7.46 8.83
N GLU A 567 -3.99 -8.62 9.04
CA GLU A 567 -5.27 -9.01 8.46
C GLU A 567 -6.46 -8.24 9.05
N TYR A 568 -6.41 -7.82 10.32
CA TYR A 568 -7.50 -7.06 10.96
C TYR A 568 -7.73 -5.71 10.29
N GLN A 569 -6.67 -4.96 10.08
CA GLN A 569 -6.73 -3.64 9.45
C GLN A 569 -7.21 -3.73 8.01
N SER A 570 -6.60 -4.61 7.21
CA SER A 570 -6.99 -4.80 5.80
C SER A 570 -8.44 -5.25 5.69
N THR A 571 -8.90 -6.15 6.58
CA THR A 571 -10.27 -6.64 6.60
C THR A 571 -11.25 -5.55 7.03
N ALA A 572 -10.94 -4.75 8.05
CA ALA A 572 -11.80 -3.65 8.48
C ALA A 572 -11.98 -2.59 7.40
N LEU A 573 -10.88 -2.15 6.77
CA LEU A 573 -10.91 -1.16 5.70
C LEU A 573 -11.66 -1.68 4.46
N ALA A 574 -11.47 -2.96 4.11
CA ALA A 574 -12.21 -3.61 3.04
C ALA A 574 -13.72 -3.65 3.34
N ILE A 575 -14.11 -4.02 4.56
CA ILE A 575 -15.51 -4.01 5.00
C ILE A 575 -16.09 -2.61 4.91
N TYR A 576 -15.36 -1.59 5.41
CA TYR A 576 -15.78 -0.19 5.31
C TYR A 576 -16.04 0.21 3.86
N ALA A 577 -15.09 -0.04 2.97
CA ALA A 577 -15.20 0.28 1.57
C ALA A 577 -16.40 -0.42 0.90
N LEU A 578 -16.57 -1.71 1.14
CA LEU A 578 -17.71 -2.48 0.61
C LEU A 578 -19.06 -1.97 1.12
N GLN A 579 -19.15 -1.66 2.40
CA GLN A 579 -20.40 -1.22 3.02
C GLN A 579 -20.82 0.17 2.54
N HIS A 580 -19.86 1.10 2.42
CA HIS A 580 -20.16 2.49 2.08
C HIS A 580 -20.26 2.74 0.58
N PHE A 581 -19.47 2.05 -0.25
CA PHE A 581 -19.33 2.39 -1.67
C PHE A 581 -19.98 1.39 -2.63
N SER A 582 -20.40 0.18 -2.20
CA SER A 582 -21.11 -0.74 -3.11
C SER A 582 -22.38 -0.13 -3.70
N GLN A 583 -22.54 -0.32 -5.02
CA GLN A 583 -23.73 0.08 -5.77
C GLN A 583 -24.89 -0.92 -5.58
N ALA A 584 -26.11 -0.52 -5.92
CA ALA A 584 -27.30 -1.35 -5.76
C ALA A 584 -27.20 -2.74 -6.44
N PRO A 585 -26.69 -2.87 -7.69
CA PRO A 585 -26.53 -4.17 -8.35
C PRO A 585 -25.58 -5.14 -7.61
N ASP A 586 -24.62 -4.60 -6.87
CA ASP A 586 -23.57 -5.38 -6.20
C ASP A 586 -23.91 -5.79 -4.77
N ARG A 587 -25.03 -5.31 -4.21
CA ARG A 587 -25.38 -5.48 -2.78
C ARG A 587 -25.47 -6.94 -2.34
N ALA A 588 -26.03 -7.82 -3.16
CA ALA A 588 -26.18 -9.24 -2.81
C ALA A 588 -24.81 -9.93 -2.64
N ASP A 589 -23.89 -9.70 -3.57
CA ASP A 589 -22.55 -10.26 -3.50
C ASP A 589 -21.70 -9.62 -2.42
N THR A 590 -21.87 -8.32 -2.19
CA THR A 590 -21.29 -7.62 -1.05
C THR A 590 -21.74 -8.25 0.27
N GLY A 591 -23.03 -8.53 0.44
CA GLY A 591 -23.56 -9.20 1.64
C GLY A 591 -22.90 -10.55 1.91
N LYS A 592 -22.68 -11.36 0.85
CA LYS A 592 -21.96 -12.65 0.98
C LYS A 592 -20.49 -12.43 1.39
N ALA A 593 -19.82 -11.44 0.81
CA ALA A 593 -18.44 -11.11 1.15
C ALA A 593 -18.29 -10.66 2.61
N LEU A 594 -19.21 -9.80 3.07
CA LEU A 594 -19.25 -9.33 4.47
C LEU A 594 -19.53 -10.48 5.45
N ALA A 595 -20.45 -11.39 5.12
CA ALA A 595 -20.73 -12.56 5.97
C ALA A 595 -19.50 -13.48 6.14
N ARG A 596 -18.76 -13.74 5.04
CA ARG A 596 -17.50 -14.49 5.13
C ARG A 596 -16.46 -13.77 5.98
N ALA A 597 -16.39 -12.43 5.87
CA ALA A 597 -15.45 -11.64 6.66
C ALA A 597 -15.73 -11.71 8.16
N VAL A 598 -17.00 -11.64 8.56
CA VAL A 598 -17.41 -11.83 9.97
C VAL A 598 -16.99 -13.22 10.47
N GLY A 599 -17.30 -14.27 9.70
CA GLY A 599 -16.89 -15.63 10.06
C GLY A 599 -15.37 -15.79 10.21
N ARG A 600 -14.59 -15.12 9.38
CA ARG A 600 -13.12 -15.08 9.51
C ARG A 600 -12.68 -14.36 10.78
N LEU A 601 -13.22 -13.19 11.03
CA LEU A 601 -12.89 -12.38 12.21
C LEU A 601 -13.16 -13.13 13.52
N GLU A 602 -14.26 -13.87 13.61
CA GLU A 602 -14.61 -14.66 14.80
C GLU A 602 -13.63 -15.79 15.10
N GLN A 603 -12.88 -16.25 14.11
CA GLN A 603 -11.85 -17.29 14.26
C GLN A 603 -10.48 -16.71 14.67
N MET A 604 -10.29 -15.41 14.57
CA MET A 604 -9.02 -14.74 14.84
C MET A 604 -8.91 -14.31 16.30
N GLN A 605 -7.67 -14.23 16.81
CA GLN A 605 -7.39 -13.76 18.17
C GLN A 605 -6.56 -12.48 18.10
N PRO A 606 -7.13 -11.30 18.43
CA PRO A 606 -6.40 -10.04 18.38
C PRO A 606 -5.34 -9.96 19.49
N LEU A 607 -4.09 -9.65 19.10
CA LEU A 607 -2.93 -9.58 20.00
C LEU A 607 -2.69 -8.15 20.51
N ALA A 608 -2.60 -7.19 19.60
CA ALA A 608 -2.33 -5.79 19.90
C ALA A 608 -3.65 -5.01 20.16
N MET A 609 -3.55 -3.86 20.80
CA MET A 609 -4.69 -2.96 20.97
C MET A 609 -5.30 -2.57 19.61
N GLN A 610 -4.44 -2.26 18.64
CA GLN A 610 -4.86 -1.94 17.28
C GLN A 610 -5.68 -3.05 16.63
N ASP A 611 -5.29 -4.32 16.78
CA ASP A 611 -6.05 -5.45 16.26
C ASP A 611 -7.46 -5.47 16.86
N ARG A 612 -7.59 -5.17 18.17
CA ARG A 612 -8.89 -5.08 18.85
C ARG A 612 -9.72 -3.91 18.37
N ALA A 613 -9.09 -2.77 18.11
CA ALA A 613 -9.78 -1.60 17.57
C ALA A 613 -10.33 -1.88 16.16
N PHE A 614 -9.51 -2.42 15.26
CA PHE A 614 -9.95 -2.79 13.92
C PHE A 614 -10.93 -3.96 13.92
N TYR A 615 -10.79 -4.91 14.84
CA TYR A 615 -11.76 -5.99 15.04
C TYR A 615 -13.13 -5.45 15.37
N LEU A 616 -13.23 -4.53 16.34
CA LEU A 616 -14.48 -3.86 16.71
C LEU A 616 -15.07 -3.08 15.52
N MET A 617 -14.27 -2.26 14.84
CA MET A 617 -14.70 -1.51 13.68
C MET A 617 -15.21 -2.42 12.56
N ALA A 618 -14.48 -3.50 12.26
CA ALA A 618 -14.86 -4.46 11.24
C ALA A 618 -16.20 -5.13 11.53
N LEU A 619 -16.41 -5.62 12.76
CA LEU A 619 -17.68 -6.23 13.18
C LEU A 619 -18.85 -5.24 13.06
N ALA A 620 -18.65 -4.01 13.54
CA ALA A 620 -19.70 -3.00 13.50
C ALA A 620 -20.04 -2.57 12.07
N TRP A 621 -19.05 -2.31 11.24
CA TRP A 621 -19.26 -1.94 9.84
C TRP A 621 -19.86 -3.07 9.00
N ALA A 622 -19.57 -4.33 9.33
CA ALA A 622 -20.20 -5.48 8.70
C ALA A 622 -21.62 -5.78 9.20
N ASN A 623 -22.13 -5.02 10.17
CA ASN A 623 -23.39 -5.29 10.88
C ASN A 623 -23.43 -6.72 11.49
N ALA A 624 -22.32 -7.12 12.12
CA ALA A 624 -22.22 -8.39 12.83
C ALA A 624 -23.22 -8.51 13.99
N PRO A 625 -23.49 -9.71 14.52
CA PRO A 625 -24.40 -9.88 15.67
C PRO A 625 -23.98 -8.98 16.85
N ALA A 626 -24.99 -8.33 17.47
CA ALA A 626 -24.78 -7.38 18.58
C ALA A 626 -23.92 -7.97 19.69
N ALA A 627 -24.13 -9.24 20.06
CA ALA A 627 -23.32 -9.92 21.07
C ALA A 627 -21.82 -10.01 20.73
N SER A 628 -21.44 -10.08 19.44
CA SER A 628 -20.04 -10.06 19.00
C SER A 628 -19.46 -8.66 19.11
N ILE A 629 -20.22 -7.63 18.75
CA ILE A 629 -19.86 -6.22 18.91
C ILE A 629 -19.67 -5.88 20.39
N ASP A 630 -20.63 -6.26 21.24
CA ASP A 630 -20.58 -5.99 22.69
C ASP A 630 -19.35 -6.65 23.35
N ARG A 631 -19.02 -7.89 22.99
CA ARG A 631 -17.79 -8.54 23.48
C ARG A 631 -16.54 -7.78 23.04
N ALA A 632 -16.51 -7.28 21.81
CA ALA A 632 -15.38 -6.52 21.29
C ALA A 632 -15.23 -5.16 22.01
N VAL A 633 -16.35 -4.47 22.28
CA VAL A 633 -16.40 -3.22 23.08
C VAL A 633 -15.86 -3.47 24.49
N HIS A 634 -16.36 -4.48 25.20
CA HIS A 634 -15.88 -4.82 26.56
C HIS A 634 -14.39 -5.21 26.55
N GLY A 635 -13.97 -6.00 25.56
CA GLY A 635 -12.56 -6.40 25.43
C GLY A 635 -11.61 -5.24 25.20
N LEU A 636 -12.00 -4.25 24.37
CA LEU A 636 -11.20 -3.05 24.11
C LEU A 636 -11.25 -2.07 25.30
N ALA A 637 -12.41 -1.83 25.87
CA ALA A 637 -12.57 -0.95 27.05
C ALA A 637 -11.78 -1.47 28.26
N GLY A 638 -11.78 -2.80 28.48
CA GLY A 638 -11.06 -3.45 29.57
C GLY A 638 -9.52 -3.31 29.50
N MET A 639 -8.97 -2.86 28.37
CA MET A 639 -7.53 -2.56 28.23
C MET A 639 -7.16 -1.15 28.72
N GLN A 640 -8.12 -0.32 29.10
CA GLN A 640 -7.85 1.04 29.59
C GLN A 640 -6.96 0.99 30.84
N ARG A 641 -5.94 1.82 30.84
CA ARG A 641 -4.99 1.92 31.96
C ARG A 641 -5.44 2.93 33.03
N ALA A 642 -4.78 2.88 34.18
CA ALA A 642 -5.08 3.76 35.31
C ALA A 642 -4.95 5.24 34.97
N ASP A 643 -4.05 5.62 34.05
CA ASP A 643 -3.89 6.98 33.54
C ASP A 643 -4.99 7.42 32.56
N GLY A 644 -5.92 6.53 32.24
CA GLY A 644 -7.05 6.77 31.36
C GLY A 644 -6.80 6.50 29.86
N GLY A 645 -5.58 6.19 29.45
CA GLY A 645 -5.27 5.90 28.05
C GLY A 645 -5.09 4.40 27.76
N TRP A 646 -4.63 4.10 26.54
CA TRP A 646 -4.29 2.76 26.07
C TRP A 646 -2.85 2.71 25.58
N SER A 647 -2.24 1.55 25.62
CA SER A 647 -0.94 1.30 25.03
C SER A 647 -1.07 0.39 23.80
N GLN A 648 -0.16 0.52 22.84
CA GLN A 648 -0.16 -0.28 21.62
C GLN A 648 -0.05 -1.80 21.91
N MET A 649 0.76 -2.14 22.91
CA MET A 649 0.98 -3.52 23.35
C MET A 649 1.11 -3.59 24.87
N ALA A 650 0.85 -4.77 25.46
CA ALA A 650 1.12 -5.01 26.85
C ALA A 650 2.60 -4.71 27.18
N GLY A 651 2.88 -4.00 28.26
CA GLY A 651 4.24 -3.63 28.66
C GLY A 651 4.81 -2.37 28.02
N LEU A 652 4.17 -1.77 27.00
CA LEU A 652 4.54 -0.45 26.49
C LEU A 652 3.85 0.65 27.28
N GLU A 653 4.40 1.88 27.20
CA GLU A 653 3.76 3.07 27.78
C GLU A 653 2.44 3.38 27.06
N THR A 654 1.55 4.08 27.78
CA THR A 654 0.35 4.66 27.21
C THR A 654 0.70 5.73 26.18
N ASP A 655 0.06 5.75 25.05
CA ASP A 655 0.31 6.74 24.01
C ASP A 655 -0.96 7.21 23.30
N ALA A 656 -0.85 8.31 22.55
CA ALA A 656 -1.96 8.94 21.88
C ALA A 656 -2.46 8.17 20.65
N PHE A 657 -1.60 7.39 19.99
CA PHE A 657 -2.01 6.55 18.87
C PHE A 657 -3.00 5.48 19.35
N ALA A 658 -2.59 4.72 20.36
CA ALA A 658 -3.42 3.68 20.94
C ALA A 658 -4.71 4.26 21.57
N THR A 659 -4.58 5.35 22.32
CA THR A 659 -5.71 5.99 22.99
C THR A 659 -6.71 6.58 21.99
N GLY A 660 -6.25 7.34 21.00
CA GLY A 660 -7.12 7.95 20.00
C GLY A 660 -7.85 6.89 19.16
N GLN A 661 -7.15 5.84 18.73
CA GLN A 661 -7.75 4.75 17.96
C GLN A 661 -8.75 3.94 18.78
N ALA A 662 -8.48 3.64 20.06
CA ALA A 662 -9.41 2.94 20.94
C ALA A 662 -10.69 3.76 21.16
N LEU A 663 -10.57 5.05 21.46
CA LEU A 663 -11.73 5.94 21.64
C LEU A 663 -12.55 6.06 20.36
N TYR A 664 -11.90 6.23 19.20
CA TYR A 664 -12.60 6.26 17.92
C TYR A 664 -13.39 4.97 17.68
N ALA A 665 -12.78 3.81 17.87
CA ALA A 665 -13.44 2.53 17.69
C ALA A 665 -14.61 2.32 18.67
N LEU A 666 -14.43 2.65 19.95
CA LEU A 666 -15.45 2.51 20.98
C LEU A 666 -16.68 3.38 20.70
N ASN A 667 -16.51 4.62 20.25
CA ASN A 667 -17.64 5.51 19.95
C ASN A 667 -18.21 5.29 18.54
N ALA A 668 -17.39 5.47 17.48
CA ALA A 668 -17.86 5.45 16.09
C ALA A 668 -18.40 4.08 15.66
N ALA A 669 -17.81 3.00 16.16
CA ALA A 669 -18.19 1.63 15.84
C ALA A 669 -18.98 0.97 17.00
N GLY A 670 -18.44 1.02 18.22
CA GLY A 670 -19.05 0.39 19.40
C GLY A 670 -20.22 1.16 20.01
N LYS A 671 -20.53 2.35 19.50
CA LYS A 671 -21.61 3.25 19.96
C LYS A 671 -21.53 3.58 21.45
N MET A 672 -20.35 3.51 22.06
CA MET A 672 -20.14 3.95 23.43
C MET A 672 -20.44 5.46 23.53
N PRO A 673 -21.30 5.91 24.44
CA PRO A 673 -21.58 7.33 24.60
C PRO A 673 -20.30 8.10 24.97
N VAL A 674 -20.15 9.30 24.46
CA VAL A 674 -19.00 10.17 24.84
C VAL A 674 -19.04 10.54 26.34
N SER A 675 -20.20 10.48 26.99
CA SER A 675 -20.40 10.66 28.42
C SER A 675 -19.94 9.47 29.28
N ASP A 676 -19.64 8.31 28.67
CA ASP A 676 -19.17 7.14 29.40
C ASP A 676 -17.86 7.41 30.13
N ALA A 677 -17.72 6.87 31.34
CA ALA A 677 -16.55 7.10 32.18
C ALA A 677 -15.24 6.62 31.55
N VAL A 678 -15.26 5.51 30.79
CA VAL A 678 -14.11 5.00 30.05
C VAL A 678 -13.72 6.03 28.99
N TYR A 679 -14.71 6.52 28.21
CA TYR A 679 -14.47 7.52 27.18
C TYR A 679 -13.88 8.82 27.75
N GLN A 680 -14.48 9.35 28.81
CA GLN A 680 -14.06 10.60 29.45
C GLN A 680 -12.66 10.52 30.04
N LYS A 681 -12.26 9.39 30.63
CA LYS A 681 -10.88 9.18 31.11
C LYS A 681 -9.88 9.25 29.94
N GLY A 682 -10.21 8.64 28.79
CA GLY A 682 -9.38 8.69 27.58
C GLY A 682 -9.27 10.09 27.00
N VAL A 683 -10.36 10.83 26.91
CA VAL A 683 -10.37 12.26 26.53
C VAL A 683 -9.48 13.08 27.49
N GLY A 684 -9.61 12.83 28.80
CA GLY A 684 -8.76 13.45 29.82
C GLY A 684 -7.28 13.15 29.58
N TYR A 685 -6.93 11.92 29.24
CA TYR A 685 -5.54 11.54 28.88
C TYR A 685 -5.05 12.35 27.69
N LEU A 686 -5.77 12.36 26.56
CA LEU A 686 -5.37 13.09 25.36
C LEU A 686 -5.17 14.60 25.65
N ARG A 687 -6.11 15.23 26.35
CA ARG A 687 -6.02 16.66 26.68
C ARG A 687 -4.82 17.01 27.57
N ARG A 688 -4.45 16.13 28.51
CA ARG A 688 -3.28 16.37 29.40
C ARG A 688 -1.94 16.10 28.71
N THR A 689 -1.92 15.31 27.63
CA THR A 689 -0.67 14.86 26.99
C THR A 689 -0.35 15.57 25.69
N GLN A 690 -1.21 16.50 25.24
CA GLN A 690 -0.93 17.28 24.03
C GLN A 690 0.28 18.19 24.23
N ALA A 691 1.19 18.20 23.28
CA ALA A 691 2.36 19.07 23.27
C ALA A 691 1.98 20.54 22.99
N VAL A 692 2.89 21.47 23.30
CA VAL A 692 2.70 22.92 23.07
C VAL A 692 2.45 23.22 21.59
N ASP A 693 3.07 22.49 20.66
CA ASP A 693 2.91 22.65 19.20
C ASP A 693 1.60 22.06 18.65
N GLY A 694 0.82 21.38 19.47
CA GLY A 694 -0.44 20.74 19.08
C GLY A 694 -0.33 19.25 18.74
N SER A 695 0.87 18.67 18.73
CA SER A 695 1.12 17.26 18.46
C SER A 695 0.93 16.37 19.70
N TRP A 696 0.96 15.05 19.46
CA TRP A 696 1.19 14.04 20.48
C TRP A 696 2.39 13.20 20.08
N TYR A 697 3.33 13.07 21.00
CA TYR A 697 4.48 12.19 20.82
C TYR A 697 4.04 10.73 20.89
N VAL A 698 4.47 9.94 19.92
CA VAL A 698 4.34 8.48 19.89
C VAL A 698 5.67 7.88 19.47
N LYS A 699 6.17 6.90 20.21
CA LYS A 699 7.43 6.24 19.89
C LYS A 699 7.26 5.22 18.77
N SER A 700 8.10 5.31 17.74
CA SER A 700 8.18 4.30 16.69
C SER A 700 8.74 2.99 17.23
N ARG A 701 8.16 1.89 16.80
CA ARG A 701 8.63 0.53 17.07
C ARG A 701 8.86 -0.28 15.80
N SER A 702 8.65 0.32 14.63
CA SER A 702 8.95 -0.34 13.36
C SER A 702 10.45 -0.29 13.05
N ILE A 703 10.92 -1.30 12.31
CA ILE A 703 12.23 -1.23 11.64
C ILE A 703 12.08 -0.21 10.50
N GLU A 704 13.07 0.64 10.33
CA GLU A 704 13.11 1.57 9.21
C GLU A 704 13.22 0.78 7.91
N ILE A 705 12.31 1.06 6.99
CA ILE A 705 12.24 0.37 5.69
C ILE A 705 12.52 1.31 4.51
N GLN A 706 12.68 2.58 4.79
CA GLN A 706 13.03 3.61 3.82
C GLN A 706 13.94 4.65 4.49
N PRO A 707 14.77 5.38 3.72
CA PRO A 707 15.61 6.43 4.25
C PRO A 707 14.79 7.49 4.98
N TYR A 708 15.34 7.94 6.10
CA TYR A 708 14.77 9.01 6.88
C TYR A 708 14.78 10.34 6.11
N PHE A 709 13.70 11.09 6.21
CA PHE A 709 13.65 12.50 5.81
C PHE A 709 12.74 13.30 6.76
N GLU A 710 13.03 14.58 6.90
CA GLU A 710 12.24 15.49 7.72
C GLU A 710 10.96 15.90 6.97
N SER A 711 9.80 15.48 7.49
CA SER A 711 8.49 15.89 6.96
C SER A 711 8.01 17.23 7.54
N GLY A 712 8.74 17.78 8.48
CA GLY A 712 8.35 18.99 9.23
C GLY A 712 7.38 18.71 10.38
N PHE A 713 7.09 17.44 10.68
CA PHE A 713 6.45 17.04 11.92
C PHE A 713 7.52 16.83 13.01
N PRO A 714 7.26 17.19 14.27
CA PRO A 714 8.25 17.05 15.33
C PRO A 714 8.63 15.57 15.58
N TYR A 715 9.72 15.37 16.34
CA TYR A 715 10.17 14.09 16.88
C TYR A 715 11.04 13.21 15.98
N GLY A 716 11.68 13.75 14.93
CA GLY A 716 12.69 13.03 14.15
C GLY A 716 12.19 11.69 13.64
N HIS A 717 12.88 10.60 13.94
CA HIS A 717 12.49 9.24 13.51
C HIS A 717 11.10 8.79 14.01
N ASP A 718 10.55 9.42 15.05
CA ASP A 718 9.22 9.14 15.58
C ASP A 718 8.12 10.03 14.95
N GLN A 719 8.47 10.92 13.99
CA GLN A 719 7.55 11.90 13.40
C GLN A 719 6.33 11.27 12.73
N TRP A 720 6.50 10.16 12.00
CA TRP A 720 5.42 9.56 11.21
C TRP A 720 4.36 8.89 12.07
N ILE A 721 4.79 8.15 13.09
CA ILE A 721 3.85 7.54 14.03
C ILE A 721 3.19 8.58 14.92
N SER A 722 3.92 9.65 15.26
CA SER A 722 3.37 10.78 16.02
C SER A 722 2.33 11.56 15.22
N ALA A 723 2.51 11.71 13.89
CA ALA A 723 1.50 12.29 13.00
C ALA A 723 0.23 11.42 12.95
N ALA A 724 0.37 10.11 12.83
CA ALA A 724 -0.76 9.19 12.86
C ALA A 724 -1.46 9.19 14.25
N GLY A 725 -0.70 9.22 15.33
CA GLY A 725 -1.23 9.35 16.70
C GLY A 725 -1.97 10.67 16.91
N THR A 726 -1.48 11.74 16.33
CA THR A 726 -2.12 13.06 16.35
C THR A 726 -3.43 13.05 15.58
N SER A 727 -3.50 12.36 14.41
CA SER A 727 -4.71 12.20 13.63
C SER A 727 -5.79 11.41 14.39
N TRP A 728 -5.44 10.27 14.99
CA TRP A 728 -6.38 9.48 15.80
C TRP A 728 -6.86 10.24 17.04
N ALA A 729 -5.96 10.98 17.72
CA ALA A 729 -6.33 11.82 18.86
C ALA A 729 -7.32 12.94 18.45
N ALA A 730 -7.05 13.62 17.33
CA ALA A 730 -7.95 14.63 16.78
C ALA A 730 -9.33 14.06 16.42
N MET A 731 -9.37 12.87 15.78
CA MET A 731 -10.64 12.17 15.48
C MET A 731 -11.41 11.85 16.76
N ALA A 732 -10.77 11.26 17.76
CA ALA A 732 -11.41 10.90 19.03
C ALA A 732 -11.95 12.12 19.78
N LEU A 733 -11.20 13.22 19.81
CA LEU A 733 -11.63 14.48 20.41
C LEU A 733 -12.78 15.12 19.63
N SER A 734 -12.75 15.09 18.31
CA SER A 734 -13.84 15.64 17.47
C SER A 734 -15.20 14.97 17.73
N LEU A 735 -15.20 13.68 18.07
CA LEU A 735 -16.43 12.95 18.40
C LEU A 735 -17.12 13.46 19.68
N THR A 736 -16.43 14.19 20.56
CA THR A 736 -17.04 14.80 21.73
C THR A 736 -17.83 16.07 21.43
N VAL A 737 -17.75 16.59 20.22
CA VAL A 737 -18.48 17.77 19.77
C VAL A 737 -19.74 17.31 19.01
N GLU A 738 -20.89 17.88 19.35
CA GLU A 738 -22.15 17.60 18.67
C GLU A 738 -22.04 17.86 17.15
N PRO A 739 -22.65 17.03 16.31
CA PRO A 739 -22.68 17.29 14.88
C PRO A 739 -23.26 18.68 14.56
N ALA A 740 -22.66 19.37 13.61
CA ALA A 740 -23.24 20.61 13.10
C ALA A 740 -24.67 20.33 12.60
N ARG A 741 -25.65 21.08 13.12
CA ARG A 741 -27.04 20.98 12.63
C ARG A 741 -27.01 21.40 11.16
N VAL A 742 -27.29 20.46 10.26
CA VAL A 742 -27.54 20.79 8.85
C VAL A 742 -28.87 21.54 8.86
N SER A 743 -28.85 22.86 8.66
CA SER A 743 -30.06 23.61 8.43
C SER A 743 -30.68 23.05 7.14
N SER A 744 -31.80 22.36 7.27
CA SER A 744 -32.64 21.97 6.15
C SER A 744 -33.25 23.23 5.55
N THR A 745 -32.49 23.95 4.74
CA THR A 745 -33.08 24.86 3.77
C THR A 745 -33.65 23.98 2.65
N ARG A 746 -35.00 23.89 2.66
CA ARG A 746 -35.81 23.31 1.58
C ARG A 746 -35.64 24.07 0.28
#